data_d83b95151be38c7efb836c9fcc42ae4b
#
_entry.id   d83b95151be38c7efb836c9fcc42ae4b
#
_cell.length_a   1.000
_cell.length_b   1.000
_cell.length_c   1.000
_cell.angle_alpha   90.00
_cell.angle_beta   90.00
_cell.angle_gamma   90.00
#
_symmetry.space_group_name_H-M   'P 1'
#
loop_
_entity.id
_entity.type
_entity.pdbx_description
1 polymer ?
#
loop_
_entity_poly.entity_id
_entity_poly.type
_entity_poly.pdbx_seq_one_letter_code
_entity_poly.pdbx_strand_id
1 'polypeptide(L)'
;MDFGKWAFNNRLLVYFLVAVFLVGGAYSCYDMSKLEDPQVKVKLAMVVTTYPGASAHQVEMEVTDVLEKRIRTMGDLDNIESYSYNDLSIIQVELRSTVSNEEVEQCWDRLRRKVYDAQAELPSGANTSVTKEDFSAVYGMFYVLTADGLSDRELNDYAELMKRELGNVENVDRVDIYGEQKDCIHIRLLQDKMSSLGVLPAEVLSTLSGQNKTSYAGYYDNGDQRVRVTVDDKFRQVEDIRRMIIQGHEDDQLRLSDIAEVEKSIEQPVRNAITYDGQHALGILVASSASSDIVKVGKAVEKRIDELKSDRFPTGLDCHKVFYQPERVTESLGQFVLNLIESVLIVVIVLMFTMGFRSGLIIGASLVVIVFGSFLVLGTTGGTMQRVSLAAFVLAMGMLVDNAIVIVDGILIDLKLGKSRLEAMTDVGRRTAMPLLGATGIAILSFLPIFMSPDTAGIYVHDLFVVLAVSLLLSWVLALTHVPLMSNRLLKAPAPTGKKETEAALYDGRIYRALSRLLRLCIRHRWSTTVVMLVLLALSVLGFPYVHQGFFPDMAYNQCYMEYKLPEGCNSTRVEKDLQSIEAYLHTRPEVTHVTASVGGTPGRYNLVRTVPTPSLSYGELIIDFTSAEELDKNIEDIQEYLTAHYPDAYVKVKKYNLMFKKYPIELQFQGPDPAVLHALADSATSIMRKSGKVRLITTDWEPKVPVLSVDYDQAAARSIGLSRSDLSLSLLTAGGGLPVGNFYEGIYPNTIYVKCVNEKGEPVDNLQDLQVFSAMPSLMGLANEDNLMRLRTGTLTKDQLLADLLSTTPLRQVSRDVRVEWEDPVVPRYNGQRMQRVQCSPCPGEETEKTRVALAREIEKLQLPAGYSMSWQGEKVASSRSMKYLFANFPLAVILMIAILIMLFSDVRKPLIILCCLPMVFVGVVITLLLTGMTFTFVAIVGALGLIGMVVKNGIVLMDEISLQLDAGVEPVQALVHSSQSRLRPVMMVSLT
;
A
#
# COMPACT_ATOMS: atom_id res chain seq x y z
N MET A 1 27.43 42.19 3.04
CA MET A 1 26.26 42.88 3.68
C MET A 1 26.35 42.66 5.19
N ASP A 2 26.13 43.74 5.95
CA ASP A 2 26.11 43.66 7.41
C ASP A 2 24.64 43.48 7.85
N PHE A 3 24.19 42.22 7.93
CA PHE A 3 22.82 41.85 8.28
C PHE A 3 22.44 42.32 9.68
N GLY A 4 23.37 42.31 10.62
CA GLY A 4 23.14 42.81 11.99
C GLY A 4 22.85 44.32 11.99
N LYS A 5 23.70 45.12 11.30
CA LYS A 5 23.51 46.55 11.19
C LYS A 5 22.23 46.93 10.44
N TRP A 6 21.91 46.18 9.39
CA TRP A 6 20.64 46.34 8.66
C TRP A 6 19.44 46.08 9.56
N ALA A 7 19.48 44.99 10.35
CA ALA A 7 18.41 44.63 11.28
C ALA A 7 18.19 45.69 12.37
N PHE A 8 19.27 46.27 12.92
CA PHE A 8 19.17 47.37 13.88
C PHE A 8 18.57 48.64 13.29
N ASN A 9 18.95 48.96 12.04
CA ASN A 9 18.39 50.13 11.33
C ASN A 9 16.91 49.94 10.98
N ASN A 10 16.49 48.71 10.71
CA ASN A 10 15.12 48.34 10.33
C ASN A 10 14.42 47.51 11.39
N ARG A 11 14.65 47.75 12.65
CA ARG A 11 14.13 46.94 13.78
C ARG A 11 12.62 46.71 13.75
N LEU A 12 11.85 47.71 13.33
CA LEU A 12 10.39 47.61 13.22
C LEU A 12 9.99 46.58 12.16
N LEU A 13 10.66 46.59 11.01
CA LEU A 13 10.43 45.63 9.95
C LEU A 13 10.75 44.18 10.43
N VAL A 14 11.85 43.97 11.15
CA VAL A 14 12.21 42.64 11.66
C VAL A 14 11.17 42.13 12.67
N TYR A 15 10.72 43.02 13.61
CA TYR A 15 9.65 42.62 14.53
C TYR A 15 8.31 42.36 13.83
N PHE A 16 7.99 43.13 12.81
CA PHE A 16 6.83 42.88 11.96
C PHE A 16 6.92 41.52 11.27
N LEU A 17 8.08 41.19 10.65
CA LEU A 17 8.29 39.90 10.03
C LEU A 17 8.20 38.74 11.03
N VAL A 18 8.74 38.89 12.22
CA VAL A 18 8.61 37.90 13.30
C VAL A 18 7.14 37.70 13.68
N ALA A 19 6.37 38.77 13.79
CA ALA A 19 4.93 38.70 14.05
C ALA A 19 4.19 37.99 12.90
N VAL A 20 4.54 38.30 11.65
CA VAL A 20 3.98 37.60 10.48
C VAL A 20 4.33 36.13 10.49
N PHE A 21 5.56 35.75 10.83
CA PHE A 21 5.95 34.34 10.93
C PHE A 21 5.19 33.60 12.05
N LEU A 22 5.00 34.22 13.20
CA LEU A 22 4.25 33.61 14.31
C LEU A 22 2.76 33.48 13.99
N VAL A 23 2.11 34.57 13.59
CA VAL A 23 0.66 34.58 13.35
C VAL A 23 0.33 33.84 12.05
N GLY A 24 1.07 34.13 10.97
CA GLY A 24 0.87 33.47 9.67
C GLY A 24 1.23 31.98 9.73
N GLY A 25 2.30 31.62 10.48
CA GLY A 25 2.67 30.22 10.66
C GLY A 25 1.65 29.43 11.49
N ALA A 26 1.10 30.05 12.55
CA ALA A 26 0.02 29.45 13.31
C ALA A 26 -1.25 29.26 12.48
N TYR A 27 -1.59 30.24 11.64
CA TYR A 27 -2.69 30.14 10.69
C TYR A 27 -2.43 29.02 9.67
N SER A 28 -1.22 28.98 9.07
CA SER A 28 -0.86 27.93 8.13
C SER A 28 -0.90 26.52 8.76
N CYS A 29 -0.44 26.38 9.99
CA CYS A 29 -0.52 25.12 10.73
C CYS A 29 -1.98 24.66 10.93
N TYR A 30 -2.91 25.60 11.11
CA TYR A 30 -4.34 25.30 11.24
C TYR A 30 -4.96 24.96 9.87
N ASP A 31 -4.60 25.67 8.81
CA ASP A 31 -5.24 25.60 7.49
C ASP A 31 -4.66 24.53 6.57
N MET A 32 -3.37 24.21 6.70
CA MET A 32 -2.69 23.18 5.91
C MET A 32 -3.40 21.82 5.98
N SER A 33 -3.49 21.14 4.84
CA SER A 33 -4.03 19.80 4.75
C SER A 33 -3.23 18.83 5.60
N LYS A 34 -3.95 18.04 6.40
CA LYS A 34 -3.40 17.05 7.32
C LYS A 34 -3.60 15.67 6.73
N LEU A 35 -2.51 14.95 6.53
CA LEU A 35 -2.47 13.61 5.97
C LEU A 35 -1.68 12.69 6.89
N GLU A 36 -1.92 11.39 6.82
CA GLU A 36 -1.10 10.41 7.54
C GLU A 36 0.26 10.27 6.91
N ASP A 37 0.28 9.96 5.62
CA ASP A 37 1.46 9.72 4.82
C ASP A 37 1.47 10.60 3.55
N PRO A 38 2.65 10.79 2.92
CA PRO A 38 2.75 11.49 1.65
C PRO A 38 1.91 10.81 0.57
N GLN A 39 1.32 11.60 -0.29
CA GLN A 39 0.61 11.07 -1.45
C GLN A 39 1.60 10.54 -2.48
N VAL A 40 1.72 9.23 -2.56
CA VAL A 40 2.50 8.56 -3.59
C VAL A 40 1.54 8.09 -4.67
N LYS A 41 1.61 8.68 -5.86
CA LYS A 41 0.91 8.13 -7.02
C LYS A 41 1.48 6.75 -7.34
N VAL A 42 0.63 5.74 -7.26
CA VAL A 42 1.02 4.37 -7.58
C VAL A 42 1.12 4.23 -9.10
N LYS A 43 2.32 3.87 -9.57
CA LYS A 43 2.64 3.72 -10.99
C LYS A 43 2.36 2.29 -11.47
N LEU A 44 1.21 1.74 -11.06
CA LEU A 44 0.77 0.38 -11.33
C LEU A 44 -0.69 0.41 -11.81
N ALA A 45 -0.97 -0.25 -12.92
CA ALA A 45 -2.31 -0.47 -13.44
C ALA A 45 -2.56 -1.96 -13.66
N MET A 46 -3.82 -2.38 -13.66
CA MET A 46 -4.23 -3.74 -13.94
C MET A 46 -5.09 -3.80 -15.21
N VAL A 47 -4.82 -4.79 -16.05
CA VAL A 47 -5.69 -5.15 -17.18
C VAL A 47 -6.31 -6.50 -16.87
N VAL A 48 -7.64 -6.54 -16.83
CA VAL A 48 -8.42 -7.71 -16.46
C VAL A 48 -9.27 -8.14 -17.64
N THR A 49 -9.17 -9.42 -18.03
CA THR A 49 -9.94 -9.99 -19.12
C THR A 49 -10.51 -11.34 -18.68
N THR A 50 -11.83 -11.51 -18.79
CA THR A 50 -12.46 -12.80 -18.52
C THR A 50 -12.63 -13.59 -19.81
N TYR A 51 -12.33 -14.89 -19.76
CA TYR A 51 -12.50 -15.84 -20.86
C TYR A 51 -13.17 -17.11 -20.35
N PRO A 52 -14.50 -17.09 -20.19
CA PRO A 52 -15.25 -18.18 -19.57
C PRO A 52 -15.05 -19.53 -20.27
N GLY A 53 -14.79 -20.57 -19.49
CA GLY A 53 -14.56 -21.95 -19.96
C GLY A 53 -13.14 -22.24 -20.43
N ALA A 54 -12.22 -21.29 -20.37
CA ALA A 54 -10.84 -21.49 -20.74
C ALA A 54 -9.98 -21.91 -19.53
N SER A 55 -9.12 -22.89 -19.69
CA SER A 55 -8.10 -23.25 -18.71
C SER A 55 -7.06 -22.16 -18.57
N ALA A 56 -6.32 -22.14 -17.42
CA ALA A 56 -5.25 -21.18 -17.20
C ALA A 56 -4.22 -21.15 -18.33
N HIS A 57 -3.91 -22.30 -18.91
CA HIS A 57 -3.01 -22.38 -20.07
C HIS A 57 -3.61 -21.79 -21.34
N GLN A 58 -4.91 -22.00 -21.61
CA GLN A 58 -5.59 -21.36 -22.74
C GLN A 58 -5.66 -19.86 -22.57
N VAL A 59 -6.01 -19.39 -21.37
CA VAL A 59 -6.00 -17.96 -21.05
C VAL A 59 -4.60 -17.37 -21.24
N GLU A 60 -3.54 -18.08 -20.82
CA GLU A 60 -2.16 -17.67 -21.04
C GLU A 60 -1.86 -17.43 -22.51
N MET A 61 -2.15 -18.42 -23.37
CA MET A 61 -1.73 -18.42 -24.77
C MET A 61 -2.60 -17.54 -25.66
N GLU A 62 -3.91 -17.53 -25.42
CA GLU A 62 -4.87 -16.89 -26.32
C GLU A 62 -5.23 -15.47 -25.91
N VAL A 63 -5.08 -15.10 -24.62
CA VAL A 63 -5.44 -13.79 -24.11
C VAL A 63 -4.23 -13.06 -23.55
N THR A 64 -3.56 -13.64 -22.54
CA THR A 64 -2.48 -12.96 -21.80
C THR A 64 -1.29 -12.63 -22.70
N ASP A 65 -0.81 -13.59 -23.46
CA ASP A 65 0.35 -13.43 -24.36
C ASP A 65 0.09 -12.39 -25.45
N VAL A 66 -1.13 -12.34 -25.99
CA VAL A 66 -1.55 -11.35 -26.99
C VAL A 66 -1.52 -9.94 -26.41
N LEU A 67 -2.14 -9.75 -25.24
CA LEU A 67 -2.17 -8.46 -24.55
C LEU A 67 -0.77 -8.02 -24.12
N GLU A 68 0.03 -8.92 -23.53
CA GLU A 68 1.41 -8.60 -23.11
C GLU A 68 2.27 -8.11 -24.28
N LYS A 69 2.21 -8.78 -25.43
CA LYS A 69 2.95 -8.37 -26.63
C LYS A 69 2.62 -6.95 -27.06
N ARG A 70 1.34 -6.56 -26.98
CA ARG A 70 0.91 -5.19 -27.31
C ARG A 70 1.33 -4.18 -26.24
N ILE A 71 1.15 -4.50 -24.98
CA ILE A 71 1.50 -3.62 -23.85
C ILE A 71 3.02 -3.38 -23.82
N ARG A 72 3.84 -4.41 -24.05
CA ARG A 72 5.30 -4.31 -24.06
C ARG A 72 5.87 -3.35 -25.11
N THR A 73 5.09 -2.92 -26.08
CA THR A 73 5.48 -1.86 -27.03
C THR A 73 5.51 -0.45 -26.41
N MET A 74 5.04 -0.27 -25.17
CA MET A 74 5.13 1.01 -24.46
C MET A 74 6.57 1.23 -23.96
N GLY A 75 7.11 2.42 -24.17
CA GLY A 75 8.48 2.77 -23.79
C GLY A 75 8.71 3.05 -22.31
N ASP A 76 7.62 3.33 -21.56
CA ASP A 76 7.67 3.82 -20.19
C ASP A 76 7.51 2.71 -19.14
N LEU A 77 7.51 1.45 -19.59
CA LEU A 77 7.33 0.29 -18.72
C LEU A 77 8.61 -0.04 -17.95
N ASP A 78 8.45 -0.39 -16.68
CA ASP A 78 9.47 -1.05 -15.87
C ASP A 78 9.37 -2.56 -16.01
N ASN A 79 8.21 -3.11 -15.67
CA ASN A 79 7.91 -4.54 -15.82
C ASN A 79 6.42 -4.81 -16.05
N ILE A 80 6.13 -6.03 -16.50
CA ILE A 80 4.77 -6.57 -16.59
C ILE A 80 4.77 -7.91 -15.86
N GLU A 81 3.86 -8.05 -14.91
CA GLU A 81 3.55 -9.33 -14.25
C GLU A 81 2.16 -9.77 -14.64
N SER A 82 2.00 -10.98 -15.11
CA SER A 82 0.68 -11.49 -15.47
C SER A 82 0.40 -12.83 -14.80
N TYR A 83 -0.86 -13.02 -14.50
CA TYR A 83 -1.41 -14.22 -13.86
C TYR A 83 -2.60 -14.69 -14.70
N SER A 84 -2.45 -15.83 -15.33
CA SER A 84 -3.51 -16.48 -16.08
C SER A 84 -4.16 -17.54 -15.20
N TYR A 85 -5.38 -17.26 -14.74
CA TYR A 85 -6.23 -18.20 -14.00
C TYR A 85 -7.18 -18.90 -14.96
N ASN A 86 -7.86 -19.95 -14.49
CA ASN A 86 -9.03 -20.45 -15.19
C ASN A 86 -10.05 -19.32 -15.34
N ASP A 87 -10.57 -19.14 -16.54
CA ASP A 87 -11.55 -18.11 -16.91
C ASP A 87 -11.07 -16.66 -16.84
N LEU A 88 -9.83 -16.34 -16.37
CA LEU A 88 -9.43 -14.98 -16.03
C LEU A 88 -7.96 -14.68 -16.32
N SER A 89 -7.69 -13.60 -17.03
CA SER A 89 -6.36 -13.00 -17.20
C SER A 89 -6.25 -11.72 -16.39
N ILE A 90 -5.19 -11.60 -15.60
CA ILE A 90 -4.83 -10.38 -14.86
C ILE A 90 -3.41 -9.99 -15.25
N ILE A 91 -3.24 -8.82 -15.82
CA ILE A 91 -1.93 -8.27 -16.19
C ILE A 91 -1.68 -7.01 -15.37
N GLN A 92 -0.62 -7.04 -14.57
CA GLN A 92 -0.15 -5.90 -13.80
C GLN A 92 0.94 -5.19 -14.59
N VAL A 93 0.78 -3.90 -14.79
CA VAL A 93 1.66 -3.05 -15.61
C VAL A 93 2.30 -2.02 -14.71
N GLU A 94 3.60 -2.13 -14.46
CA GLU A 94 4.37 -1.19 -13.65
C GLU A 94 5.16 -0.23 -14.55
N LEU A 95 4.97 1.09 -14.35
CA LEU A 95 5.72 2.14 -15.03
C LEU A 95 7.07 2.38 -14.35
N ARG A 96 8.04 2.86 -15.14
CA ARG A 96 9.36 3.25 -14.59
C ARG A 96 9.22 4.30 -13.50
N SER A 97 10.01 4.18 -12.47
CA SER A 97 10.06 5.16 -11.37
C SER A 97 10.37 6.59 -11.86
N THR A 98 11.07 6.73 -12.97
CA THR A 98 11.45 8.02 -13.57
C THR A 98 10.31 8.77 -14.29
N VAL A 99 9.17 8.12 -14.53
CA VAL A 99 7.98 8.79 -15.08
C VAL A 99 7.46 9.81 -14.07
N SER A 100 7.26 11.03 -14.48
CA SER A 100 6.75 12.09 -13.60
C SER A 100 5.28 11.84 -13.22
N ASN A 101 4.84 12.37 -12.08
CA ASN A 101 3.44 12.23 -11.65
C ASN A 101 2.44 12.85 -12.62
N GLU A 102 2.87 13.85 -13.42
CA GLU A 102 2.05 14.51 -14.43
C GLU A 102 1.87 13.65 -15.69
N GLU A 103 2.87 12.81 -16.01
CA GLU A 103 2.86 11.94 -17.19
C GLU A 103 2.14 10.61 -16.97
N VAL A 104 1.90 10.22 -15.71
CA VAL A 104 1.27 8.93 -15.36
C VAL A 104 -0.07 8.74 -16.06
N GLU A 105 -0.93 9.76 -16.04
CA GLU A 105 -2.26 9.70 -16.69
C GLU A 105 -2.15 9.47 -18.21
N GLN A 106 -1.18 10.14 -18.85
CA GLN A 106 -0.93 9.94 -20.29
C GLN A 106 -0.39 8.53 -20.59
N CYS A 107 0.36 7.94 -19.65
CA CYS A 107 0.80 6.55 -19.78
C CYS A 107 -0.39 5.60 -19.69
N TRP A 108 -1.35 5.85 -18.79
CA TRP A 108 -2.57 5.05 -18.70
C TRP A 108 -3.47 5.20 -19.94
N ASP A 109 -3.57 6.41 -20.52
CA ASP A 109 -4.24 6.61 -21.82
C ASP A 109 -3.60 5.79 -22.93
N ARG A 110 -2.27 5.71 -22.95
CA ARG A 110 -1.54 4.86 -23.90
C ARG A 110 -1.81 3.38 -23.65
N LEU A 111 -1.85 2.95 -22.39
CA LEU A 111 -2.20 1.57 -22.02
C LEU A 111 -3.61 1.22 -22.50
N ARG A 112 -4.62 2.05 -22.20
CA ARG A 112 -6.01 1.83 -22.66
C ARG A 112 -6.10 1.68 -24.17
N ARG A 113 -5.41 2.53 -24.93
CA ARG A 113 -5.37 2.41 -26.40
C ARG A 113 -4.72 1.12 -26.87
N LYS A 114 -3.60 0.70 -26.27
CA LYS A 114 -2.93 -0.56 -26.61
C LYS A 114 -3.80 -1.79 -26.31
N VAL A 115 -4.51 -1.77 -25.17
CA VAL A 115 -5.45 -2.82 -24.81
C VAL A 115 -6.65 -2.84 -25.76
N TYR A 116 -7.17 -1.67 -26.13
CA TYR A 116 -8.26 -1.56 -27.10
C TYR A 116 -7.87 -2.08 -28.48
N ASP A 117 -6.68 -1.72 -28.97
CA ASP A 117 -6.17 -2.19 -30.27
C ASP A 117 -6.00 -3.73 -30.30
N ALA A 118 -5.73 -4.34 -29.16
CA ALA A 118 -5.56 -5.79 -29.05
C ALA A 118 -6.88 -6.57 -29.03
N GLN A 119 -8.03 -5.90 -28.75
CA GLN A 119 -9.33 -6.60 -28.64
C GLN A 119 -9.70 -7.44 -29.88
N ALA A 120 -9.37 -6.94 -31.07
CA ALA A 120 -9.67 -7.63 -32.32
C ALA A 120 -8.85 -8.92 -32.52
N GLU A 121 -7.77 -9.11 -31.78
CA GLU A 121 -6.89 -10.28 -31.85
C GLU A 121 -7.27 -11.34 -30.80
N LEU A 122 -8.17 -11.01 -29.85
CA LEU A 122 -8.61 -11.92 -28.82
C LEU A 122 -9.66 -12.91 -29.35
N PRO A 123 -9.78 -14.11 -28.75
CA PRO A 123 -10.80 -15.08 -29.10
C PRO A 123 -12.22 -14.51 -28.94
N SER A 124 -13.15 -14.95 -29.76
CA SER A 124 -14.55 -14.51 -29.74
C SER A 124 -15.29 -14.81 -28.43
N GLY A 125 -14.79 -15.76 -27.62
CA GLY A 125 -15.33 -16.08 -26.30
C GLY A 125 -14.76 -15.23 -25.17
N ALA A 126 -13.70 -14.46 -25.42
CA ALA A 126 -13.14 -13.56 -24.41
C ALA A 126 -13.95 -12.27 -24.31
N ASN A 127 -14.23 -11.85 -23.10
CA ASN A 127 -14.90 -10.58 -22.85
C ASN A 127 -13.95 -9.39 -23.10
N THR A 128 -14.51 -8.20 -23.22
CA THR A 128 -13.74 -6.97 -23.38
C THR A 128 -12.81 -6.76 -22.20
N SER A 129 -11.53 -6.51 -22.48
CA SER A 129 -10.52 -6.24 -21.46
C SER A 129 -10.77 -4.90 -20.77
N VAL A 130 -10.73 -4.89 -19.45
CA VAL A 130 -10.93 -3.69 -18.62
C VAL A 130 -9.61 -3.27 -18.02
N THR A 131 -9.22 -2.02 -18.23
CA THR A 131 -8.06 -1.41 -17.57
C THR A 131 -8.50 -0.74 -16.29
N LYS A 132 -7.90 -1.11 -15.15
CA LYS A 132 -8.13 -0.53 -13.83
C LYS A 132 -6.84 0.15 -13.37
N GLU A 133 -6.88 1.45 -13.25
CA GLU A 133 -5.76 2.29 -12.81
C GLU A 133 -5.99 2.87 -11.41
N ASP A 134 -7.23 2.90 -10.96
CA ASP A 134 -7.69 3.46 -9.70
C ASP A 134 -7.78 2.44 -8.56
N PHE A 135 -7.38 1.19 -8.79
CA PHE A 135 -7.34 0.16 -7.72
C PHE A 135 -6.37 0.51 -6.58
N SER A 136 -5.53 1.51 -6.79
CA SER A 136 -4.58 2.04 -5.80
C SER A 136 -5.18 3.10 -4.88
N ALA A 137 -6.44 3.51 -5.07
CA ALA A 137 -7.11 4.45 -4.19
C ALA A 137 -7.13 3.93 -2.75
N VAL A 138 -6.80 4.81 -1.80
CA VAL A 138 -6.77 4.47 -0.37
C VAL A 138 -8.03 4.99 0.29
N TYR A 139 -8.78 4.06 0.91
CA TYR A 139 -9.96 4.40 1.70
C TYR A 139 -9.54 4.68 3.14
N GLY A 140 -9.24 5.93 3.43
CA GLY A 140 -8.78 6.34 4.76
C GLY A 140 -9.80 6.15 5.89
N MET A 141 -11.05 5.84 5.56
CA MET A 141 -12.12 5.59 6.52
C MET A 141 -12.87 4.32 6.11
N PHE A 142 -12.84 3.33 6.98
CA PHE A 142 -13.54 2.06 6.81
C PHE A 142 -14.46 1.82 7.98
N TYR A 143 -15.76 1.77 7.69
CA TYR A 143 -16.84 1.48 8.63
C TYR A 143 -17.48 0.15 8.30
N VAL A 144 -18.08 -0.48 9.27
CA VAL A 144 -18.98 -1.63 9.08
C VAL A 144 -20.34 -1.33 9.66
N LEU A 145 -21.38 -1.72 8.92
CA LEU A 145 -22.77 -1.69 9.35
C LEU A 145 -23.19 -3.08 9.82
N THR A 146 -23.66 -3.18 11.03
CA THR A 146 -24.27 -4.39 11.61
C THR A 146 -25.73 -4.12 11.92
N ALA A 147 -26.57 -5.13 11.84
CA ALA A 147 -27.98 -4.96 12.13
C ALA A 147 -28.55 -6.15 12.90
N ASP A 148 -29.32 -5.85 13.93
CA ASP A 148 -30.13 -6.83 14.65
C ASP A 148 -31.55 -6.81 14.12
N GLY A 149 -32.01 -7.95 13.56
CA GLY A 149 -33.40 -8.12 13.12
C GLY A 149 -33.76 -7.51 11.77
N LEU A 150 -32.81 -6.96 11.01
CA LEU A 150 -32.99 -6.54 9.62
C LEU A 150 -32.58 -7.67 8.67
N SER A 151 -33.26 -7.73 7.53
CA SER A 151 -32.85 -8.60 6.43
C SER A 151 -31.61 -8.02 5.72
N ASP A 152 -30.82 -8.89 5.04
CA ASP A 152 -29.65 -8.47 4.25
C ASP A 152 -30.02 -7.39 3.23
N ARG A 153 -31.22 -7.46 2.68
CA ARG A 153 -31.73 -6.46 1.75
C ARG A 153 -31.93 -5.10 2.40
N GLU A 154 -32.57 -5.06 3.56
CA GLU A 154 -32.78 -3.81 4.29
C GLU A 154 -31.45 -3.22 4.72
N LEU A 155 -30.51 -4.05 5.16
CA LEU A 155 -29.16 -3.62 5.47
C LEU A 155 -28.46 -3.00 4.25
N ASN A 156 -28.65 -3.61 3.07
CA ASN A 156 -28.09 -3.08 1.82
C ASN A 156 -28.73 -1.75 1.41
N ASP A 157 -30.06 -1.58 1.59
CA ASP A 157 -30.76 -0.32 1.34
C ASP A 157 -30.21 0.82 2.21
N TYR A 158 -29.88 0.55 3.48
CA TYR A 158 -29.23 1.51 4.37
C TYR A 158 -27.77 1.77 3.99
N ALA A 159 -27.04 0.77 3.53
CA ALA A 159 -25.68 0.93 3.03
C ALA A 159 -25.66 1.83 1.78
N GLU A 160 -26.56 1.61 0.84
CA GLU A 160 -26.71 2.45 -0.37
C GLU A 160 -27.17 3.89 -0.01
N LEU A 161 -28.07 4.03 0.98
CA LEU A 161 -28.40 5.36 1.52
C LEU A 161 -27.17 6.04 2.07
N MET A 162 -26.39 5.34 2.90
CA MET A 162 -25.16 5.86 3.49
C MET A 162 -24.13 6.23 2.42
N LYS A 163 -23.91 5.38 1.42
CA LYS A 163 -23.03 5.63 0.29
C LYS A 163 -23.38 6.93 -0.44
N ARG A 164 -24.66 7.13 -0.74
CA ARG A 164 -25.16 8.33 -1.42
C ARG A 164 -24.97 9.59 -0.56
N GLU A 165 -25.30 9.50 0.72
CA GLU A 165 -25.23 10.64 1.63
C GLU A 165 -23.79 11.02 1.98
N LEU A 166 -22.90 10.06 2.14
CA LEU A 166 -21.48 10.30 2.36
C LEU A 166 -20.77 10.77 1.09
N GLY A 167 -21.19 10.31 -0.09
CA GLY A 167 -20.67 10.80 -1.37
C GLY A 167 -20.97 12.28 -1.64
N ASN A 168 -21.96 12.86 -0.95
CA ASN A 168 -22.26 14.30 -1.03
C ASN A 168 -21.45 15.16 -0.03
N VAL A 169 -20.67 14.55 0.85
CA VAL A 169 -19.82 15.28 1.80
C VAL A 169 -18.66 15.93 1.03
N GLU A 170 -18.39 17.19 1.32
CA GLU A 170 -17.30 17.93 0.66
C GLU A 170 -15.94 17.25 0.82
N ASN A 171 -15.21 17.14 -0.27
CA ASN A 171 -13.90 16.48 -0.37
C ASN A 171 -13.91 14.96 -0.12
N VAL A 172 -15.04 14.30 -0.14
CA VAL A 172 -15.13 12.85 -0.34
C VAL A 172 -15.03 12.59 -1.84
N ASP A 173 -14.13 11.71 -2.25
CA ASP A 173 -13.88 11.36 -3.64
C ASP A 173 -14.72 10.14 -4.05
N ARG A 174 -14.74 9.12 -3.20
CA ARG A 174 -15.40 7.84 -3.49
C ARG A 174 -15.94 7.20 -2.21
N VAL A 175 -17.09 6.56 -2.35
CA VAL A 175 -17.67 5.67 -1.34
C VAL A 175 -18.04 4.36 -1.98
N ASP A 176 -17.50 3.25 -1.48
CA ASP A 176 -17.78 1.90 -1.96
C ASP A 176 -18.35 1.03 -0.85
N ILE A 177 -19.20 0.09 -1.23
CA ILE A 177 -19.76 -0.92 -0.34
C ILE A 177 -19.04 -2.25 -0.59
N TYR A 178 -18.74 -2.97 0.47
CA TYR A 178 -18.18 -4.32 0.43
C TYR A 178 -19.04 -5.27 1.28
N GLY A 179 -19.18 -6.50 0.81
CA GLY A 179 -19.95 -7.53 1.53
C GLY A 179 -21.39 -7.64 1.06
N GLU A 180 -21.81 -6.86 0.06
CA GLU A 180 -23.15 -6.94 -0.52
C GLU A 180 -23.45 -8.36 -1.02
N GLN A 181 -24.50 -8.97 -0.48
CA GLN A 181 -25.01 -10.24 -0.93
C GLN A 181 -26.14 -9.98 -1.94
N LYS A 182 -25.98 -10.55 -3.13
CA LYS A 182 -27.00 -10.39 -4.18
C LYS A 182 -28.04 -11.46 -4.08
N ASP A 183 -29.30 -11.05 -4.01
CA ASP A 183 -30.42 -11.96 -4.14
C ASP A 183 -30.44 -12.58 -5.55
N CYS A 184 -30.80 -13.84 -5.62
CA CYS A 184 -31.05 -14.55 -6.87
C CYS A 184 -32.28 -15.46 -6.75
N ILE A 185 -32.76 -15.94 -7.88
CA ILE A 185 -33.83 -16.92 -7.92
C ILE A 185 -33.29 -18.21 -8.48
N HIS A 186 -33.32 -19.27 -7.68
CA HIS A 186 -32.99 -20.61 -8.14
C HIS A 186 -34.27 -21.34 -8.59
N ILE A 187 -34.25 -21.80 -9.83
CA ILE A 187 -35.24 -22.71 -10.40
C ILE A 187 -34.55 -24.07 -10.51
N ARG A 188 -34.91 -24.97 -9.61
CA ARG A 188 -34.37 -26.34 -9.57
C ARG A 188 -35.32 -27.24 -10.37
N LEU A 189 -34.93 -27.61 -11.59
CA LEU A 189 -35.68 -28.52 -12.44
C LEU A 189 -35.52 -29.94 -11.95
N LEU A 190 -36.64 -30.59 -11.57
CA LEU A 190 -36.68 -31.98 -11.11
C LEU A 190 -36.66 -32.90 -12.34
N GLN A 191 -35.50 -33.45 -12.65
CA GLN A 191 -35.22 -34.18 -13.88
C GLN A 191 -36.19 -35.37 -14.07
N ASP A 192 -36.47 -36.11 -13.01
CA ASP A 192 -37.33 -37.29 -13.08
C ASP A 192 -38.80 -36.92 -13.32
N LYS A 193 -39.33 -35.85 -12.72
CA LYS A 193 -40.64 -35.33 -13.00
C LYS A 193 -40.76 -34.81 -14.42
N MET A 194 -39.76 -34.11 -14.91
CA MET A 194 -39.74 -33.62 -16.29
C MET A 194 -39.77 -34.79 -17.28
N SER A 195 -38.98 -35.82 -17.05
CA SER A 195 -38.96 -37.03 -17.87
C SER A 195 -40.30 -37.77 -17.84
N SER A 196 -40.93 -37.90 -16.68
CA SER A 196 -42.21 -38.57 -16.56
C SER A 196 -43.38 -37.83 -17.20
N LEU A 197 -43.31 -36.47 -17.24
CA LEU A 197 -44.34 -35.61 -17.86
C LEU A 197 -44.01 -35.25 -19.33
N GLY A 198 -42.85 -35.69 -19.85
CA GLY A 198 -42.42 -35.42 -21.20
C GLY A 198 -42.03 -33.96 -21.48
N VAL A 199 -41.68 -33.22 -20.44
CA VAL A 199 -41.22 -31.82 -20.57
C VAL A 199 -39.72 -31.73 -20.81
N LEU A 200 -39.32 -30.93 -21.75
CA LEU A 200 -37.94 -30.76 -22.12
C LEU A 200 -37.34 -29.52 -21.42
N PRO A 201 -36.09 -29.60 -20.89
CA PRO A 201 -35.42 -28.45 -20.30
C PRO A 201 -35.33 -27.22 -21.23
N ALA A 202 -35.14 -27.46 -22.53
CA ALA A 202 -35.09 -26.40 -23.52
C ALA A 202 -36.40 -25.62 -23.64
N GLU A 203 -37.56 -26.29 -23.48
CA GLU A 203 -38.88 -25.67 -23.51
C GLU A 203 -39.08 -24.74 -22.29
N VAL A 204 -38.67 -25.21 -21.11
CA VAL A 204 -38.70 -24.39 -19.89
C VAL A 204 -37.80 -23.16 -20.04
N LEU A 205 -36.57 -23.33 -20.54
CA LEU A 205 -35.65 -22.23 -20.78
C LEU A 205 -36.17 -21.21 -21.80
N SER A 206 -36.75 -21.69 -22.88
CA SER A 206 -37.35 -20.86 -23.92
C SER A 206 -38.53 -20.03 -23.38
N THR A 207 -39.42 -20.67 -22.61
CA THR A 207 -40.58 -20.04 -22.01
C THR A 207 -40.14 -18.98 -20.97
N LEU A 208 -39.21 -19.28 -20.09
CA LEU A 208 -38.65 -18.34 -19.12
C LEU A 208 -38.04 -17.12 -19.79
N SER A 209 -37.19 -17.33 -20.80
CA SER A 209 -36.52 -16.25 -21.55
C SER A 209 -37.53 -15.41 -22.33
N GLY A 210 -38.58 -16.04 -22.88
CA GLY A 210 -39.62 -15.36 -23.66
C GLY A 210 -40.50 -14.47 -22.80
N GLN A 211 -40.92 -14.96 -21.67
CA GLN A 211 -41.83 -14.25 -20.72
C GLN A 211 -41.11 -13.07 -20.02
N ASN A 212 -39.83 -13.22 -19.70
CA ASN A 212 -39.09 -12.18 -18.97
C ASN A 212 -38.46 -11.12 -19.87
N LYS A 213 -38.74 -11.10 -21.15
CA LYS A 213 -38.14 -10.18 -22.12
C LYS A 213 -39.02 -8.93 -22.33
N THR A 214 -38.37 -7.74 -22.26
CA THR A 214 -39.07 -6.51 -22.68
C THR A 214 -39.20 -6.50 -24.21
N SER A 215 -40.44 -6.53 -24.69
CA SER A 215 -40.73 -6.52 -26.13
C SER A 215 -41.17 -5.13 -26.58
N TYR A 216 -40.64 -4.68 -27.72
CA TYR A 216 -41.08 -3.45 -28.36
C TYR A 216 -42.36 -3.71 -29.17
N ALA A 217 -43.48 -3.17 -28.72
CA ALA A 217 -44.79 -3.35 -29.37
C ALA A 217 -45.20 -2.13 -30.24
N GLY A 218 -44.30 -1.11 -30.33
CA GLY A 218 -44.55 0.04 -31.17
C GLY A 218 -45.55 1.09 -30.62
N TYR A 219 -46.19 1.79 -31.54
CA TYR A 219 -47.14 2.84 -31.23
C TYR A 219 -48.41 2.65 -32.08
N TYR A 220 -49.53 2.97 -31.52
CA TYR A 220 -50.78 3.06 -32.21
C TYR A 220 -51.09 4.53 -32.46
N ASP A 221 -51.26 4.90 -33.77
CA ASP A 221 -51.59 6.25 -34.16
C ASP A 221 -53.08 6.32 -34.52
N ASN A 222 -53.83 7.18 -33.85
CA ASN A 222 -55.28 7.38 -34.11
C ASN A 222 -55.55 8.71 -34.82
N GLY A 223 -54.58 9.36 -35.38
CA GLY A 223 -54.63 10.64 -36.05
C GLY A 223 -54.29 11.84 -35.19
N ASP A 224 -54.81 11.93 -33.99
CA ASP A 224 -54.54 13.03 -33.07
C ASP A 224 -53.53 12.67 -32.01
N GLN A 225 -53.42 11.39 -31.69
CA GLN A 225 -52.56 10.91 -30.61
C GLN A 225 -51.75 9.71 -31.09
N ARG A 226 -50.49 9.70 -30.64
CA ARG A 226 -49.57 8.57 -30.77
C ARG A 226 -49.43 7.88 -29.44
N VAL A 227 -50.12 6.74 -29.26
CA VAL A 227 -50.20 5.98 -28.01
C VAL A 227 -49.18 4.85 -28.04
N ARG A 228 -48.35 4.77 -27.04
CA ARG A 228 -47.39 3.67 -26.91
C ARG A 228 -48.13 2.37 -26.55
N VAL A 229 -47.86 1.33 -27.32
CA VAL A 229 -48.34 -0.02 -27.01
C VAL A 229 -47.29 -0.76 -26.17
N THR A 230 -47.73 -1.42 -25.12
CA THR A 230 -46.85 -2.27 -24.29
C THR A 230 -47.57 -3.61 -24.06
N VAL A 231 -46.75 -4.68 -24.01
CA VAL A 231 -47.16 -5.97 -23.51
C VAL A 231 -46.63 -6.07 -22.09
N ASP A 232 -47.51 -6.10 -21.12
CA ASP A 232 -47.20 -6.11 -19.70
C ASP A 232 -47.53 -7.46 -19.08
N ASP A 233 -46.59 -8.38 -19.16
CA ASP A 233 -46.67 -9.70 -18.53
C ASP A 233 -45.29 -10.08 -17.92
N LYS A 234 -44.66 -9.13 -17.25
CA LYS A 234 -43.40 -9.38 -16.54
C LYS A 234 -43.69 -9.94 -15.16
N PHE A 235 -42.81 -10.80 -14.71
CA PHE A 235 -42.80 -11.29 -13.33
C PHE A 235 -42.71 -10.12 -12.34
N ARG A 236 -43.63 -10.00 -11.42
CA ARG A 236 -43.66 -9.01 -10.36
C ARG A 236 -43.33 -9.61 -9.00
N GLN A 237 -43.62 -10.89 -8.84
CA GLN A 237 -43.39 -11.67 -7.64
C GLN A 237 -42.82 -13.05 -8.01
N VAL A 238 -42.14 -13.68 -7.09
CA VAL A 238 -41.59 -15.05 -7.26
C VAL A 238 -42.73 -16.05 -7.55
N GLU A 239 -43.90 -15.78 -7.01
CA GLU A 239 -45.09 -16.59 -7.24
C GLU A 239 -45.54 -16.57 -8.70
N ASP A 240 -45.32 -15.49 -9.45
CA ASP A 240 -45.63 -15.42 -10.90
C ASP A 240 -44.75 -16.39 -11.69
N ILE A 241 -43.47 -16.55 -11.27
CA ILE A 241 -42.56 -17.53 -11.84
C ILE A 241 -43.02 -18.95 -11.53
N ARG A 242 -43.45 -19.24 -10.32
CA ARG A 242 -43.99 -20.56 -9.93
C ARG A 242 -45.21 -20.95 -10.74
N ARG A 243 -46.12 -20.00 -10.98
CA ARG A 243 -47.40 -20.22 -11.69
C ARG A 243 -47.26 -20.16 -13.20
N MET A 244 -46.07 -19.88 -13.71
CA MET A 244 -45.82 -19.81 -15.17
C MET A 244 -46.25 -21.12 -15.83
N ILE A 245 -47.05 -21.03 -16.90
CA ILE A 245 -47.49 -22.15 -17.70
C ILE A 245 -46.41 -22.55 -18.68
N ILE A 246 -45.96 -23.79 -18.62
CA ILE A 246 -44.97 -24.38 -19.51
C ILE A 246 -45.65 -25.02 -20.72
N GLN A 247 -46.62 -25.86 -20.46
CA GLN A 247 -47.41 -26.54 -21.51
C GLN A 247 -48.90 -26.54 -21.11
N GLY A 248 -49.78 -26.59 -22.08
CA GLY A 248 -51.19 -26.81 -21.78
C GLY A 248 -52.17 -26.49 -22.89
N HIS A 249 -53.25 -27.25 -22.92
CA HIS A 249 -54.45 -27.00 -23.71
C HIS A 249 -55.66 -26.88 -22.74
N GLU A 250 -56.37 -25.75 -22.84
CA GLU A 250 -57.60 -25.45 -22.12
C GLU A 250 -57.61 -25.84 -20.62
N ASP A 251 -58.03 -27.05 -20.25
CA ASP A 251 -58.09 -27.48 -18.85
C ASP A 251 -56.83 -28.23 -18.32
N ASP A 252 -55.90 -28.64 -19.18
CA ASP A 252 -54.66 -29.33 -18.84
C ASP A 252 -53.47 -28.40 -18.94
N GLN A 253 -53.22 -27.59 -17.90
CA GLN A 253 -52.14 -26.65 -17.81
C GLN A 253 -51.04 -27.18 -16.88
N LEU A 254 -49.86 -27.43 -17.42
CA LEU A 254 -48.68 -27.75 -16.65
C LEU A 254 -47.91 -26.47 -16.25
N ARG A 255 -47.73 -26.28 -14.96
CA ARG A 255 -47.07 -25.10 -14.42
C ARG A 255 -45.62 -25.43 -14.04
N LEU A 256 -44.79 -24.40 -13.96
CA LEU A 256 -43.37 -24.56 -13.53
C LEU A 256 -43.30 -25.21 -12.15
N SER A 257 -44.20 -24.90 -11.22
CA SER A 257 -44.27 -25.52 -9.88
C SER A 257 -44.47 -27.06 -9.89
N ASP A 258 -44.96 -27.62 -10.97
CA ASP A 258 -45.22 -29.07 -11.06
C ASP A 258 -43.92 -29.84 -11.37
N ILE A 259 -42.98 -29.19 -12.02
CA ILE A 259 -41.70 -29.76 -12.51
C ILE A 259 -40.48 -29.16 -11.88
N ALA A 260 -40.60 -28.07 -11.12
CA ALA A 260 -39.47 -27.35 -10.54
C ALA A 260 -39.80 -26.80 -9.15
N GLU A 261 -38.75 -26.65 -8.37
CA GLU A 261 -38.75 -25.86 -7.15
C GLU A 261 -38.21 -24.47 -7.43
N VAL A 262 -38.96 -23.44 -7.04
CA VAL A 262 -38.55 -22.04 -7.21
C VAL A 262 -38.30 -21.43 -5.86
N GLU A 263 -37.07 -21.01 -5.61
CA GLU A 263 -36.62 -20.47 -4.33
C GLU A 263 -35.87 -19.16 -4.55
N LYS A 264 -36.16 -18.16 -3.70
CA LYS A 264 -35.33 -16.97 -3.59
C LYS A 264 -34.20 -17.27 -2.60
N SER A 265 -32.97 -17.01 -3.00
CA SER A 265 -31.77 -17.29 -2.22
C SER A 265 -30.71 -16.25 -2.49
N ILE A 266 -29.56 -16.33 -1.81
CA ILE A 266 -28.38 -15.53 -2.09
C ILE A 266 -27.54 -16.22 -3.18
N GLU A 267 -26.89 -15.42 -4.03
CA GLU A 267 -26.02 -15.91 -5.10
C GLU A 267 -24.86 -16.75 -4.51
N GLN A 268 -24.73 -17.98 -5.01
CA GLN A 268 -23.69 -18.93 -4.60
C GLN A 268 -22.70 -19.21 -5.74
N PRO A 269 -21.40 -19.36 -5.46
CA PRO A 269 -20.71 -19.24 -4.17
C PRO A 269 -20.61 -17.78 -3.70
N VAL A 270 -20.63 -17.57 -2.39
CA VAL A 270 -20.43 -16.24 -1.79
C VAL A 270 -19.03 -15.74 -2.12
N ARG A 271 -18.96 -14.61 -2.81
CA ARG A 271 -17.67 -14.05 -3.28
C ARG A 271 -17.12 -12.97 -2.38
N ASN A 272 -17.98 -12.24 -1.71
CA ASN A 272 -17.63 -11.14 -0.84
C ASN A 272 -18.53 -11.18 0.38
N ALA A 273 -18.06 -11.68 1.50
CA ALA A 273 -18.79 -11.60 2.77
C ALA A 273 -17.91 -10.88 3.79
N ILE A 274 -18.53 -10.21 4.72
CA ILE A 274 -17.85 -9.55 5.84
C ILE A 274 -18.63 -9.80 7.12
N THR A 275 -17.91 -10.10 8.20
CA THR A 275 -18.46 -10.20 9.55
C THR A 275 -17.70 -9.27 10.47
N TYR A 276 -18.38 -8.79 11.48
CA TYR A 276 -17.81 -7.99 12.58
C TYR A 276 -18.21 -8.63 13.90
N ASP A 277 -17.24 -9.07 14.66
CA ASP A 277 -17.43 -9.83 15.91
C ASP A 277 -18.46 -10.98 15.76
N GLY A 278 -18.36 -11.75 14.66
CA GLY A 278 -19.23 -12.88 14.35
C GLY A 278 -20.60 -12.51 13.76
N GLN A 279 -20.96 -11.24 13.68
CA GLN A 279 -22.20 -10.79 13.08
C GLN A 279 -22.01 -10.45 11.60
N HIS A 280 -22.98 -10.80 10.76
CA HIS A 280 -23.01 -10.38 9.37
C HIS A 280 -23.00 -8.85 9.28
N ALA A 281 -22.19 -8.30 8.38
CA ALA A 281 -22.00 -6.87 8.26
C ALA A 281 -21.85 -6.43 6.80
N LEU A 282 -22.01 -5.13 6.54
CA LEU A 282 -21.63 -4.49 5.29
C LEU A 282 -20.52 -3.46 5.54
N GLY A 283 -19.46 -3.53 4.76
CA GLY A 283 -18.36 -2.59 4.81
C GLY A 283 -18.65 -1.32 4.00
N ILE A 284 -18.45 -0.16 4.61
CA ILE A 284 -18.54 1.15 3.94
C ILE A 284 -17.13 1.75 3.90
N LEU A 285 -16.59 1.90 2.72
CA LEU A 285 -15.25 2.39 2.45
C LEU A 285 -15.33 3.81 1.90
N VAL A 286 -14.70 4.77 2.58
CA VAL A 286 -14.72 6.19 2.18
C VAL A 286 -13.31 6.66 1.88
N ALA A 287 -13.11 7.13 0.65
CA ALA A 287 -11.87 7.76 0.21
C ALA A 287 -12.03 9.29 0.16
N SER A 288 -11.06 10.01 0.68
CA SER A 288 -10.99 11.47 0.55
C SER A 288 -10.27 11.88 -0.73
N SER A 289 -10.63 13.04 -1.26
CA SER A 289 -9.94 13.63 -2.42
C SER A 289 -8.45 13.82 -2.11
N ALA A 290 -7.62 13.64 -3.13
CA ALA A 290 -6.21 13.93 -3.05
C ALA A 290 -5.99 15.37 -2.54
N SER A 291 -4.98 15.62 -1.71
CA SER A 291 -4.65 16.90 -1.09
C SER A 291 -5.68 17.48 -0.09
N SER A 292 -6.81 16.83 0.16
CA SER A 292 -7.77 17.29 1.18
C SER A 292 -7.27 17.02 2.61
N ASP A 293 -7.73 17.83 3.57
CA ASP A 293 -7.47 17.59 5.00
C ASP A 293 -8.33 16.42 5.50
N ILE A 294 -7.68 15.24 5.67
CA ILE A 294 -8.39 14.01 6.08
C ILE A 294 -9.08 14.15 7.44
N VAL A 295 -8.57 15.01 8.33
CA VAL A 295 -9.16 15.25 9.66
C VAL A 295 -10.46 16.06 9.53
N LYS A 296 -10.47 17.07 8.64
CA LYS A 296 -11.67 17.86 8.38
C LYS A 296 -12.74 17.00 7.68
N VAL A 297 -12.33 16.24 6.66
CA VAL A 297 -13.23 15.32 5.95
C VAL A 297 -13.79 14.27 6.90
N GLY A 298 -12.94 13.65 7.74
CA GLY A 298 -13.39 12.66 8.71
C GLY A 298 -14.44 13.20 9.67
N LYS A 299 -14.23 14.39 10.23
CA LYS A 299 -15.23 15.05 11.09
C LYS A 299 -16.54 15.35 10.38
N ALA A 300 -16.47 15.74 9.09
CA ALA A 300 -17.68 15.99 8.30
C ALA A 300 -18.43 14.69 8.00
N VAL A 301 -17.70 13.61 7.70
CA VAL A 301 -18.26 12.26 7.51
C VAL A 301 -18.91 11.76 8.80
N GLU A 302 -18.22 11.83 9.95
CA GLU A 302 -18.80 11.43 11.26
C GLU A 302 -20.07 12.21 11.58
N LYS A 303 -20.03 13.53 11.42
CA LYS A 303 -21.21 14.35 11.64
C LYS A 303 -22.39 13.90 10.77
N ARG A 304 -22.12 13.56 9.49
CA ARG A 304 -23.17 13.07 8.59
C ARG A 304 -23.68 11.70 9.01
N ILE A 305 -22.81 10.80 9.47
CA ILE A 305 -23.22 9.50 10.02
C ILE A 305 -24.09 9.68 11.26
N ASP A 306 -23.72 10.58 12.17
CA ASP A 306 -24.50 10.86 13.38
C ASP A 306 -25.88 11.45 13.06
N GLU A 307 -25.97 12.34 12.04
CA GLU A 307 -27.24 12.86 11.51
C GLU A 307 -28.10 11.71 10.94
N LEU A 308 -27.50 10.79 10.19
CA LEU A 308 -28.21 9.62 9.64
C LEU A 308 -28.69 8.67 10.76
N LYS A 309 -27.87 8.44 11.79
CA LYS A 309 -28.24 7.65 12.95
C LYS A 309 -29.45 8.22 13.69
N SER A 310 -29.51 9.55 13.85
CA SER A 310 -30.61 10.22 14.56
C SER A 310 -31.90 10.26 13.76
N ASP A 311 -31.82 10.44 12.43
CA ASP A 311 -32.97 10.83 11.60
C ASP A 311 -33.49 9.69 10.71
N ARG A 312 -32.64 8.74 10.32
CA ARG A 312 -32.93 7.78 9.26
C ARG A 312 -32.72 6.31 9.65
N PHE A 313 -31.80 6.02 10.58
CA PHE A 313 -31.47 4.64 10.92
C PHE A 313 -32.49 4.09 11.91
N PRO A 314 -32.94 2.83 11.71
CA PRO A 314 -33.81 2.14 12.66
C PRO A 314 -32.99 1.74 13.91
N THR A 315 -33.73 1.48 14.99
CA THR A 315 -33.13 0.89 16.20
C THR A 315 -32.58 -0.49 15.87
N GLY A 316 -31.33 -0.77 16.24
CA GLY A 316 -30.64 -2.03 15.97
C GLY A 316 -29.72 -2.01 14.75
N LEU A 317 -29.62 -0.87 14.05
CA LEU A 317 -28.60 -0.65 13.02
C LEU A 317 -27.43 0.12 13.61
N ASP A 318 -26.28 -0.54 13.72
CA ASP A 318 -25.06 0.04 14.27
C ASP A 318 -23.99 0.24 13.21
N CYS A 319 -23.20 1.30 13.38
CA CYS A 319 -22.07 1.61 12.51
C CYS A 319 -20.79 1.70 13.34
N HIS A 320 -19.85 0.79 13.05
CA HIS A 320 -18.58 0.65 13.77
C HIS A 320 -17.42 1.11 12.91
N LYS A 321 -16.38 1.65 13.54
CA LYS A 321 -15.12 2.00 12.87
C LYS A 321 -14.20 0.78 12.88
N VAL A 322 -13.73 0.35 11.70
CA VAL A 322 -12.71 -0.70 11.57
C VAL A 322 -11.33 -0.08 11.35
N PHE A 323 -11.25 0.88 10.44
CA PHE A 323 -10.03 1.65 10.22
C PHE A 323 -10.39 3.11 10.01
N TYR A 324 -9.78 3.99 10.83
CA TYR A 324 -10.13 5.41 10.81
C TYR A 324 -8.88 6.29 10.85
N GLN A 325 -8.38 6.64 9.68
CA GLN A 325 -7.18 7.43 9.48
C GLN A 325 -7.23 8.83 10.12
N PRO A 326 -8.37 9.57 10.14
CA PRO A 326 -8.43 10.89 10.76
C PRO A 326 -8.04 10.92 12.23
N GLU A 327 -8.41 9.89 13.00
CA GLU A 327 -8.03 9.74 14.41
C GLU A 327 -6.53 9.52 14.56
N ARG A 328 -5.95 8.63 13.75
CA ARG A 328 -4.50 8.35 13.74
C ARG A 328 -3.68 9.58 13.37
N VAL A 329 -4.16 10.38 12.40
CA VAL A 329 -3.54 11.66 12.04
C VAL A 329 -3.62 12.64 13.19
N THR A 330 -4.77 12.75 13.85
CA THR A 330 -4.95 13.65 15.00
C THR A 330 -4.04 13.25 16.15
N GLU A 331 -3.91 11.98 16.45
CA GLU A 331 -3.01 11.44 17.48
C GLU A 331 -1.54 11.74 17.13
N SER A 332 -1.12 11.48 15.89
CA SER A 332 0.23 11.78 15.41
C SER A 332 0.56 13.27 15.50
N LEU A 333 -0.40 14.16 15.17
CA LEU A 333 -0.25 15.60 15.33
C LEU A 333 -0.13 16.00 16.81
N GLY A 334 -0.95 15.41 17.68
CA GLY A 334 -0.87 15.63 19.13
C GLY A 334 0.50 15.25 19.68
N GLN A 335 0.99 14.09 19.30
CA GLN A 335 2.32 13.62 19.68
C GLN A 335 3.44 14.53 19.13
N PHE A 336 3.31 15.03 17.89
CA PHE A 336 4.26 15.99 17.34
C PHE A 336 4.30 17.29 18.14
N VAL A 337 3.14 17.87 18.47
CA VAL A 337 3.08 19.10 19.27
C VAL A 337 3.73 18.89 20.65
N LEU A 338 3.47 17.74 21.28
CA LEU A 338 4.11 17.39 22.56
C LEU A 338 5.63 17.31 22.40
N ASN A 339 6.12 16.57 21.41
CA ASN A 339 7.55 16.43 21.11
C ASN A 339 8.21 17.78 20.79
N LEU A 340 7.50 18.68 20.10
CA LEU A 340 7.98 20.04 19.82
C LEU A 340 8.16 20.84 21.13
N ILE A 341 7.16 20.83 21.99
CA ILE A 341 7.21 21.50 23.29
C ILE A 341 8.35 20.94 24.15
N GLU A 342 8.46 19.61 24.24
CA GLU A 342 9.53 18.94 24.99
C GLU A 342 10.91 19.31 24.44
N SER A 343 11.08 19.30 23.12
CA SER A 343 12.36 19.65 22.47
C SER A 343 12.74 21.10 22.75
N VAL A 344 11.81 22.04 22.61
CA VAL A 344 12.06 23.46 22.95
C VAL A 344 12.44 23.60 24.43
N LEU A 345 11.76 22.89 25.29
CA LEU A 345 11.99 22.92 26.75
C LEU A 345 13.38 22.32 27.09
N ILE A 346 13.76 21.20 26.50
CA ILE A 346 15.08 20.57 26.69
C ILE A 346 16.18 21.54 26.23
N VAL A 347 16.03 22.13 25.03
CA VAL A 347 16.97 23.10 24.49
C VAL A 347 17.13 24.29 25.46
N VAL A 348 16.04 24.88 25.92
CA VAL A 348 16.05 26.00 26.86
C VAL A 348 16.73 25.61 28.18
N ILE A 349 16.42 24.43 28.73
CA ILE A 349 17.00 23.92 29.98
C ILE A 349 18.53 23.71 29.82
N VAL A 350 18.97 23.01 28.80
CA VAL A 350 20.39 22.75 28.53
C VAL A 350 21.16 24.06 28.36
N LEU A 351 20.61 24.99 27.59
CA LEU A 351 21.21 26.31 27.36
C LEU A 351 21.18 27.19 28.60
N MET A 352 20.17 27.08 29.44
CA MET A 352 20.08 27.78 30.71
C MET A 352 21.22 27.40 31.63
N PHE A 353 21.55 26.12 31.76
CA PHE A 353 22.66 25.66 32.60
C PHE A 353 24.03 26.04 32.06
N THR A 354 24.18 26.11 30.75
CA THR A 354 25.46 26.31 30.08
C THR A 354 25.77 27.76 29.71
N MET A 355 24.74 28.55 29.30
CA MET A 355 24.89 29.95 28.84
C MET A 355 24.08 30.95 29.66
N GLY A 356 23.27 30.45 30.61
CA GLY A 356 22.40 31.25 31.48
C GLY A 356 20.99 31.40 30.91
N PHE A 357 20.03 31.63 31.79
CA PHE A 357 18.60 31.67 31.50
C PHE A 357 18.21 32.58 30.32
N ARG A 358 18.83 33.76 30.23
CA ARG A 358 18.48 34.74 29.20
C ARG A 358 18.90 34.31 27.79
N SER A 359 20.04 33.67 27.70
CA SER A 359 20.56 33.14 26.41
C SER A 359 19.68 31.96 25.95
N GLY A 360 19.34 31.07 26.85
CA GLY A 360 18.43 29.96 26.59
C GLY A 360 17.06 30.44 26.10
N LEU A 361 16.51 31.47 26.72
CA LEU A 361 15.21 32.04 26.32
C LEU A 361 15.26 32.68 24.90
N ILE A 362 16.36 33.40 24.56
CA ILE A 362 16.53 34.01 23.23
C ILE A 362 16.57 32.91 22.15
N ILE A 363 17.35 31.88 22.39
CA ILE A 363 17.53 30.80 21.41
C ILE A 363 16.23 29.97 21.30
N GLY A 364 15.57 29.64 22.42
CA GLY A 364 14.29 28.94 22.40
C GLY A 364 13.18 29.74 21.69
N ALA A 365 13.08 31.07 21.98
CA ALA A 365 12.13 31.92 21.27
C ALA A 365 12.41 31.97 19.77
N SER A 366 13.69 32.01 19.35
CA SER A 366 14.07 31.98 17.94
C SER A 366 13.67 30.64 17.28
N LEU A 367 13.82 29.52 17.99
CA LEU A 367 13.42 28.20 17.48
C LEU A 367 11.91 28.16 17.18
N VAL A 368 11.08 28.69 18.09
CA VAL A 368 9.62 28.78 17.87
C VAL A 368 9.31 29.61 16.62
N VAL A 369 9.96 30.78 16.45
CA VAL A 369 9.77 31.64 15.27
C VAL A 369 10.19 30.90 13.98
N ILE A 370 11.28 30.14 14.02
CA ILE A 370 11.75 29.36 12.85
C ILE A 370 10.70 28.31 12.47
N VAL A 371 10.19 27.55 13.42
CA VAL A 371 9.19 26.50 13.18
C VAL A 371 7.91 27.08 12.58
N PHE A 372 7.34 28.11 13.18
CA PHE A 372 6.14 28.76 12.65
C PHE A 372 6.40 29.44 11.31
N GLY A 373 7.56 30.09 11.13
CA GLY A 373 7.95 30.65 9.85
C GLY A 373 8.09 29.60 8.75
N SER A 374 8.57 28.40 9.10
CA SER A 374 8.67 27.27 8.17
C SER A 374 7.28 26.73 7.79
N PHE A 375 6.35 26.64 8.73
CA PHE A 375 4.95 26.28 8.41
C PHE A 375 4.30 27.33 7.49
N LEU A 376 4.58 28.62 7.69
CA LEU A 376 4.07 29.66 6.78
C LEU A 376 4.58 29.45 5.35
N VAL A 377 5.89 29.21 5.18
CA VAL A 377 6.47 28.98 3.84
C VAL A 377 5.91 27.73 3.23
N LEU A 378 5.83 26.63 3.98
CA LEU A 378 5.28 25.35 3.49
C LEU A 378 3.81 25.50 3.10
N GLY A 379 2.99 26.15 3.91
CA GLY A 379 1.58 26.38 3.60
C GLY A 379 1.38 27.21 2.32
N THR A 380 2.21 28.23 2.10
CA THR A 380 2.15 29.04 0.87
C THR A 380 2.67 28.33 -0.38
N THR A 381 3.50 27.32 -0.22
CA THR A 381 4.04 26.50 -1.34
C THR A 381 3.21 25.24 -1.61
N GLY A 382 2.07 25.06 -0.94
CA GLY A 382 1.19 23.91 -1.13
C GLY A 382 1.67 22.64 -0.42
N GLY A 383 2.58 22.75 0.55
CA GLY A 383 3.02 21.62 1.38
C GLY A 383 1.90 21.09 2.28
N THR A 384 2.03 19.82 2.69
CA THR A 384 1.07 19.15 3.56
C THR A 384 1.69 18.78 4.91
N MET A 385 0.84 18.71 5.94
CA MET A 385 1.25 18.29 7.26
C MET A 385 1.05 16.77 7.39
N GLN A 386 2.16 16.03 7.44
CA GLN A 386 2.18 14.57 7.44
C GLN A 386 3.32 14.03 8.30
N ARG A 387 3.32 12.73 8.60
CA ARG A 387 4.37 12.11 9.46
C ARG A 387 5.79 12.47 9.02
N VAL A 388 6.07 12.42 7.72
CA VAL A 388 7.42 12.69 7.19
C VAL A 388 7.82 14.15 7.36
N SER A 389 6.93 15.11 7.07
CA SER A 389 7.18 16.53 7.28
C SER A 389 7.34 16.88 8.76
N LEU A 390 6.55 16.25 9.64
CA LEU A 390 6.68 16.41 11.10
C LEU A 390 7.99 15.81 11.62
N ALA A 391 8.37 14.61 11.16
CA ALA A 391 9.64 13.99 11.49
C ALA A 391 10.83 14.84 11.03
N ALA A 392 10.71 15.51 9.86
CA ALA A 392 11.72 16.45 9.36
C ALA A 392 11.93 17.64 10.32
N PHE A 393 10.86 18.19 10.90
CA PHE A 393 10.98 19.25 11.92
C PHE A 393 11.70 18.73 13.17
N VAL A 394 11.37 17.54 13.66
CA VAL A 394 12.04 16.94 14.82
C VAL A 394 13.53 16.75 14.53
N LEU A 395 13.86 16.21 13.34
CA LEU A 395 15.24 16.05 12.88
C LEU A 395 15.96 17.40 12.76
N ALA A 396 15.27 18.42 12.24
CA ALA A 396 15.81 19.75 12.05
C ALA A 396 16.09 20.48 13.38
N MET A 397 15.31 20.24 14.43
CA MET A 397 15.34 21.05 15.66
C MET A 397 16.74 21.18 16.26
N GLY A 398 17.52 20.10 16.29
CA GLY A 398 18.92 20.13 16.72
C GLY A 398 19.79 21.04 15.85
N MET A 399 19.60 20.97 14.52
CA MET A 399 20.37 21.76 13.56
C MET A 399 19.92 23.23 13.48
N LEU A 400 18.65 23.52 13.78
CA LEU A 400 18.08 24.88 13.73
C LEU A 400 18.63 25.79 14.82
N VAL A 401 18.90 25.23 15.98
CA VAL A 401 19.41 25.94 17.15
C VAL A 401 20.87 26.39 16.98
N ASP A 402 21.65 25.64 16.18
CA ASP A 402 23.09 25.86 15.99
C ASP A 402 23.48 27.27 15.59
N ASN A 403 22.79 27.82 14.59
CA ASN A 403 23.11 29.16 14.08
C ASN A 403 22.91 30.20 15.18
N ALA A 404 21.84 30.07 15.97
CA ALA A 404 21.54 30.97 17.07
C ALA A 404 22.54 30.81 18.23
N ILE A 405 22.98 29.58 18.55
CA ILE A 405 23.99 29.30 19.58
C ILE A 405 25.31 30.01 19.25
N VAL A 406 25.82 29.85 18.01
CA VAL A 406 27.07 30.47 17.58
C VAL A 406 27.03 31.99 17.68
N ILE A 407 25.92 32.60 17.27
CA ILE A 407 25.72 34.05 17.35
C ILE A 407 25.64 34.54 18.80
N VAL A 408 24.82 33.90 19.66
CA VAL A 408 24.65 34.29 21.06
C VAL A 408 25.95 34.10 21.85
N ASP A 409 26.68 32.99 21.63
CA ASP A 409 27.94 32.72 22.30
C ASP A 409 29.03 33.75 21.89
N GLY A 410 29.13 34.05 20.60
CA GLY A 410 30.00 35.08 20.08
C GLY A 410 29.68 36.48 20.69
N ILE A 411 28.42 36.86 20.79
CA ILE A 411 27.99 38.10 21.42
C ILE A 411 28.37 38.12 22.90
N LEU A 412 28.19 37.02 23.63
CA LEU A 412 28.56 36.92 25.03
C LEU A 412 30.08 37.06 25.24
N ILE A 413 30.89 36.48 24.36
CA ILE A 413 32.34 36.61 24.36
C ILE A 413 32.75 38.04 24.12
N ASP A 414 32.25 38.66 23.05
CA ASP A 414 32.55 40.04 22.68
C ASP A 414 32.17 41.05 23.77
N LEU A 415 31.01 40.83 24.46
CA LEU A 415 30.62 41.63 25.62
C LEU A 415 31.54 41.46 26.84
N LYS A 416 32.10 40.27 27.10
CA LYS A 416 33.06 39.99 28.14
C LYS A 416 34.44 40.62 27.86
N LEU A 417 34.79 40.66 26.61
CA LEU A 417 36.02 41.33 26.12
C LEU A 417 35.94 42.87 26.14
N GLY A 418 34.76 43.40 26.55
CA GLY A 418 34.57 44.87 26.74
C GLY A 418 34.28 45.64 25.45
N LYS A 419 33.83 45.01 24.38
CA LYS A 419 33.31 45.72 23.20
C LYS A 419 32.05 46.46 23.51
N SER A 420 31.79 47.54 22.76
CA SER A 420 30.50 48.26 22.88
C SER A 420 29.34 47.33 22.52
N ARG A 421 28.21 47.56 23.12
CA ARG A 421 27.01 46.68 22.98
C ARG A 421 26.60 46.53 21.52
N LEU A 422 26.62 47.64 20.75
CA LEU A 422 26.24 47.63 19.33
C LEU A 422 27.28 46.89 18.50
N GLU A 423 28.56 47.12 18.75
CA GLU A 423 29.64 46.42 18.06
C GLU A 423 29.60 44.92 18.31
N ALA A 424 29.40 44.48 19.55
CA ALA A 424 29.29 43.04 19.89
C ALA A 424 28.11 42.38 19.14
N MET A 425 26.97 43.10 18.94
CA MET A 425 25.82 42.55 18.25
C MET A 425 25.99 42.49 16.73
N THR A 426 26.78 43.40 16.12
CA THR A 426 26.96 43.48 14.66
C THR A 426 28.18 42.73 14.17
N ASP A 427 29.31 42.80 14.92
CA ASP A 427 30.56 42.20 14.53
C ASP A 427 30.52 40.68 14.42
N VAL A 428 29.87 39.99 15.34
CA VAL A 428 29.68 38.53 15.33
C VAL A 428 28.95 38.10 14.07
N GLY A 429 27.82 38.76 13.75
CA GLY A 429 27.06 38.47 12.54
C GLY A 429 27.87 38.66 11.25
N ARG A 430 28.68 39.74 11.19
CA ARG A 430 29.53 40.04 10.01
C ARG A 430 30.62 38.98 9.82
N ARG A 431 31.25 38.49 10.88
CA ARG A 431 32.33 37.49 10.84
C ARG A 431 31.82 36.10 10.51
N THR A 432 30.66 35.72 11.03
CA THR A 432 30.16 34.35 10.94
C THR A 432 29.11 34.12 9.86
N ALA A 433 28.58 35.18 9.23
CA ALA A 433 27.48 35.06 8.24
C ALA A 433 27.78 34.07 7.09
N MET A 434 28.95 34.22 6.45
CA MET A 434 29.33 33.37 5.31
C MET A 434 29.67 31.94 5.72
N PRO A 435 30.50 31.70 6.77
CA PRO A 435 30.72 30.34 7.29
C PRO A 435 29.43 29.61 7.68
N LEU A 436 28.52 30.29 8.33
CA LEU A 436 27.22 29.72 8.72
C LEU A 436 26.34 29.45 7.49
N LEU A 437 26.34 30.32 6.47
CA LEU A 437 25.60 30.05 5.22
C LEU A 437 26.15 28.82 4.51
N GLY A 438 27.47 28.73 4.36
CA GLY A 438 28.14 27.58 3.75
C GLY A 438 27.84 26.29 4.51
N ALA A 439 27.92 26.32 5.84
CA ALA A 439 27.59 25.19 6.69
C ALA A 439 26.12 24.79 6.58
N THR A 440 25.20 25.76 6.54
CA THR A 440 23.77 25.52 6.34
C THR A 440 23.49 24.93 4.96
N GLY A 441 24.12 25.47 3.91
CA GLY A 441 24.00 24.94 2.54
C GLY A 441 24.48 23.48 2.44
N ILE A 442 25.60 23.15 3.09
CA ILE A 442 26.11 21.77 3.10
C ILE A 442 25.17 20.84 3.88
N ALA A 443 24.61 21.28 5.00
CA ALA A 443 23.63 20.52 5.74
C ALA A 443 22.37 20.20 4.89
N ILE A 444 21.92 21.15 4.07
CA ILE A 444 20.83 20.93 3.11
C ILE A 444 21.26 19.94 2.01
N LEU A 445 22.46 20.15 1.43
CA LEU A 445 22.97 19.30 0.35
C LEU A 445 23.21 17.85 0.77
N SER A 446 23.40 17.56 2.07
CA SER A 446 23.52 16.18 2.55
C SER A 446 22.24 15.36 2.29
N PHE A 447 21.08 15.99 2.20
CA PHE A 447 19.79 15.35 1.90
C PHE A 447 19.41 15.39 0.40
N LEU A 448 20.20 16.08 -0.44
CA LEU A 448 19.92 16.19 -1.88
C LEU A 448 19.77 14.84 -2.60
N PRO A 449 20.57 13.79 -2.28
CA PRO A 449 20.42 12.49 -2.92
C PRO A 449 19.03 11.87 -2.73
N ILE A 450 18.39 12.12 -1.60
CA ILE A 450 17.02 11.64 -1.30
C ILE A 450 16.01 12.42 -2.13
N PHE A 451 16.12 13.76 -2.16
CA PHE A 451 15.24 14.62 -2.93
C PHE A 451 15.22 14.27 -4.42
N MET A 452 16.36 13.88 -4.97
CA MET A 452 16.51 13.52 -6.38
C MET A 452 16.17 12.05 -6.67
N SER A 453 15.81 11.25 -5.67
CA SER A 453 15.50 9.83 -5.87
C SER A 453 14.07 9.66 -6.40
N PRO A 454 13.87 9.08 -7.59
CA PRO A 454 12.56 8.95 -8.22
C PRO A 454 11.79 7.71 -7.78
N ASP A 455 12.38 6.84 -6.95
CA ASP A 455 11.75 5.63 -6.47
C ASP A 455 10.70 5.91 -5.37
N THR A 456 9.86 4.92 -5.08
CA THR A 456 8.77 5.04 -4.11
C THR A 456 9.26 5.48 -2.73
N ALA A 457 10.40 4.94 -2.26
CA ALA A 457 10.98 5.32 -0.97
C ALA A 457 11.52 6.77 -1.00
N GLY A 458 12.13 7.19 -2.10
CA GLY A 458 12.58 8.58 -2.29
C GLY A 458 11.42 9.56 -2.33
N ILE A 459 10.35 9.24 -3.08
CA ILE A 459 9.12 10.06 -3.14
C ILE A 459 8.48 10.16 -1.75
N TYR A 460 8.45 9.08 -0.98
CA TYR A 460 7.88 9.06 0.37
C TYR A 460 8.60 10.02 1.32
N VAL A 461 9.93 10.15 1.21
CA VAL A 461 10.73 11.06 2.07
C VAL A 461 11.09 12.38 1.41
N HIS A 462 10.56 12.69 0.23
CA HIS A 462 10.83 13.92 -0.54
C HIS A 462 10.58 15.20 0.27
N ASP A 463 9.45 15.27 0.96
CA ASP A 463 9.05 16.46 1.72
C ASP A 463 9.98 16.74 2.90
N LEU A 464 10.69 15.73 3.39
CA LEU A 464 11.72 15.89 4.41
C LEU A 464 12.80 16.88 3.97
N PHE A 465 13.28 16.78 2.72
CA PHE A 465 14.26 17.71 2.18
C PHE A 465 13.74 19.14 2.12
N VAL A 466 12.49 19.32 1.65
CA VAL A 466 11.88 20.65 1.52
C VAL A 466 11.74 21.32 2.89
N VAL A 467 11.22 20.60 3.86
CA VAL A 467 11.06 21.08 5.25
C VAL A 467 12.42 21.47 5.84
N LEU A 468 13.43 20.62 5.70
CA LEU A 468 14.79 20.87 6.20
C LEU A 468 15.42 22.10 5.53
N ALA A 469 15.32 22.19 4.21
CA ALA A 469 15.90 23.30 3.45
C ALA A 469 15.29 24.65 3.88
N VAL A 470 13.96 24.74 3.92
CA VAL A 470 13.25 25.95 4.35
C VAL A 470 13.59 26.33 5.78
N SER A 471 13.53 25.37 6.70
CA SER A 471 13.76 25.61 8.12
C SER A 471 15.21 26.04 8.41
N LEU A 472 16.20 25.38 7.78
CA LEU A 472 17.60 25.72 7.97
C LEU A 472 17.97 27.07 7.38
N LEU A 473 17.46 27.43 6.18
CA LEU A 473 17.67 28.75 5.59
C LEU A 473 17.03 29.86 6.44
N LEU A 474 15.82 29.62 6.93
CA LEU A 474 15.14 30.57 7.81
C LEU A 474 15.88 30.74 9.14
N SER A 475 16.43 29.64 9.70
CA SER A 475 17.29 29.67 10.88
C SER A 475 18.50 30.56 10.68
N TRP A 476 19.20 30.49 9.54
CA TRP A 476 20.31 31.34 9.21
C TRP A 476 19.92 32.82 9.13
N VAL A 477 18.82 33.14 8.45
CA VAL A 477 18.30 34.53 8.35
C VAL A 477 17.96 35.09 9.73
N LEU A 478 17.22 34.35 10.55
CA LEU A 478 16.77 34.79 11.87
C LEU A 478 17.93 34.87 12.88
N ALA A 479 18.92 33.99 12.79
CA ALA A 479 20.13 34.06 13.61
C ALA A 479 20.92 35.34 13.38
N LEU A 480 20.97 35.86 12.14
CA LEU A 480 21.67 37.10 11.80
C LEU A 480 20.85 38.39 12.00
N THR A 481 19.52 38.29 12.09
CA THR A 481 18.63 39.46 12.19
C THR A 481 17.90 39.54 13.53
N HIS A 482 17.10 38.52 13.88
CA HIS A 482 16.28 38.48 15.07
C HIS A 482 17.09 38.27 16.36
N VAL A 483 18.02 37.30 16.35
CA VAL A 483 18.81 36.93 17.52
C VAL A 483 19.62 38.10 18.08
N PRO A 484 20.38 38.90 17.28
CA PRO A 484 21.08 40.10 17.78
C PRO A 484 20.15 41.16 18.38
N LEU A 485 18.98 41.39 17.78
CA LEU A 485 17.99 42.32 18.30
C LEU A 485 17.44 41.91 19.65
N MET A 486 17.11 40.63 19.82
CA MET A 486 16.66 40.07 21.09
C MET A 486 17.76 40.07 22.12
N SER A 487 19.01 39.72 21.72
CA SER A 487 20.20 39.75 22.57
C SER A 487 20.46 41.18 23.13
N ASN A 488 20.27 42.19 22.28
CA ASN A 488 20.39 43.56 22.73
C ASN A 488 19.38 43.98 23.80
N ARG A 489 18.18 43.41 23.79
CA ARG A 489 17.15 43.70 24.82
C ARG A 489 17.34 42.90 26.12
N LEU A 490 17.65 41.60 25.99
CA LEU A 490 17.58 40.66 27.10
C LEU A 490 18.92 40.40 27.78
N LEU A 491 20.06 40.46 27.07
CA LEU A 491 21.38 40.27 27.68
C LEU A 491 21.77 41.48 28.51
N LYS A 492 22.28 41.26 29.76
CA LYS A 492 22.88 42.30 30.57
C LYS A 492 24.36 42.40 30.21
N ALA A 493 24.86 43.64 30.00
CA ALA A 493 26.31 43.86 29.99
C ALA A 493 26.88 43.45 31.34
N PRO A 494 28.02 42.71 31.37
CA PRO A 494 28.70 42.44 32.62
C PRO A 494 29.02 43.79 33.30
N ALA A 495 28.91 43.81 34.62
CA ALA A 495 29.27 44.99 35.37
C ALA A 495 30.75 45.36 35.08
N PRO A 496 31.12 46.63 34.95
CA PRO A 496 32.50 47.01 34.67
C PRO A 496 33.36 46.68 35.87
N THR A 497 33.80 45.44 35.99
CA THR A 497 34.91 45.05 36.84
C THR A 497 36.15 45.50 36.09
N GLY A 498 36.82 46.47 36.60
CA GLY A 498 37.96 47.21 35.96
C GLY A 498 39.20 46.41 35.55
N LYS A 499 39.10 45.11 35.31
CA LYS A 499 40.05 44.25 34.67
C LYS A 499 39.44 43.73 33.34
N LYS A 500 40.00 44.13 32.20
CA LYS A 500 39.74 43.50 30.93
C LYS A 500 40.21 42.04 31.08
N GLU A 501 39.23 41.10 31.08
CA GLU A 501 39.57 39.68 31.04
C GLU A 501 40.25 39.42 29.73
N THR A 502 41.47 38.84 29.79
CA THR A 502 42.20 38.43 28.63
C THR A 502 41.50 37.20 28.03
N GLU A 503 41.45 37.05 26.75
CA GLU A 503 40.75 35.96 26.05
C GLU A 503 41.22 34.57 26.62
N ALA A 504 42.50 34.44 26.97
CA ALA A 504 43.06 33.24 27.59
C ALA A 504 42.46 32.89 28.98
N ALA A 505 42.00 33.90 29.75
CA ALA A 505 41.43 33.69 31.06
C ALA A 505 39.98 33.11 31.00
N LEU A 506 39.28 33.33 29.89
CA LEU A 506 37.94 32.78 29.66
C LEU A 506 37.93 31.24 29.50
N TYR A 507 39.06 30.65 29.12
CA TYR A 507 39.17 29.20 28.84
C TYR A 507 40.05 28.45 29.89
N ASP A 508 40.21 28.96 31.11
CA ASP A 508 41.03 28.33 32.14
C ASP A 508 40.24 27.38 33.09
N GLY A 509 39.07 26.94 32.71
CA GLY A 509 38.24 25.95 33.44
C GLY A 509 38.85 24.53 33.46
N ARG A 510 38.46 23.70 34.43
CA ARG A 510 38.97 22.30 34.54
C ARG A 510 38.75 21.51 33.24
N ILE A 511 37.57 21.66 32.60
CA ILE A 511 37.23 20.98 31.34
C ILE A 511 38.13 21.46 30.21
N TYR A 512 38.35 22.76 30.02
CA TYR A 512 39.24 23.33 29.03
C TYR A 512 40.69 22.90 29.19
N ARG A 513 41.18 22.82 30.45
CA ARG A 513 42.54 22.31 30.75
C ARG A 513 42.68 20.82 30.41
N ALA A 514 41.64 19.99 30.69
CA ALA A 514 41.64 18.58 30.31
C ALA A 514 41.67 18.41 28.82
N LEU A 515 40.81 19.16 28.06
CA LEU A 515 40.81 19.15 26.60
C LEU A 515 42.16 19.59 26.04
N SER A 516 42.75 20.67 26.57
CA SER A 516 44.06 21.14 26.10
C SER A 516 45.17 20.10 26.29
N ARG A 517 45.16 19.35 27.43
CA ARG A 517 46.10 18.24 27.63
C ARG A 517 45.89 17.11 26.63
N LEU A 518 44.62 16.73 26.40
CA LEU A 518 44.27 15.70 25.43
C LEU A 518 44.69 16.09 24.01
N LEU A 519 44.39 17.32 23.58
CA LEU A 519 44.73 17.82 22.26
C LEU A 519 46.25 17.86 22.06
N ARG A 520 47.01 18.39 23.04
CA ARG A 520 48.48 18.38 22.99
C ARG A 520 49.05 16.97 22.94
N LEU A 521 48.44 16.01 23.66
CA LEU A 521 48.85 14.59 23.59
C LEU A 521 48.59 14.02 22.19
N CYS A 522 47.41 14.28 21.61
CA CYS A 522 47.07 13.85 20.24
C CYS A 522 47.98 14.46 19.18
N ILE A 523 48.27 15.76 19.30
CA ILE A 523 49.18 16.46 18.38
C ILE A 523 50.63 15.93 18.52
N ARG A 524 51.08 15.69 19.77
CA ARG A 524 52.41 15.14 20.04
C ARG A 524 52.58 13.74 19.44
N HIS A 525 51.56 12.91 19.56
CA HIS A 525 51.54 11.53 19.07
C HIS A 525 50.63 11.38 17.83
N ARG A 526 50.79 12.28 16.85
CA ARG A 526 49.92 12.36 15.66
C ARG A 526 49.71 11.04 14.92
N TRP A 527 50.74 10.26 14.73
CA TRP A 527 50.66 8.96 14.05
C TRP A 527 49.85 7.95 14.86
N SER A 528 50.06 7.85 16.18
CA SER A 528 49.29 6.97 17.05
C SER A 528 47.82 7.37 17.08
N THR A 529 47.51 8.65 17.11
CA THR A 529 46.11 9.16 17.04
C THR A 529 45.42 8.78 15.74
N THR A 530 46.11 8.95 14.60
CA THR A 530 45.60 8.57 13.30
C THR A 530 45.39 7.06 13.20
N VAL A 531 46.34 6.25 13.70
CA VAL A 531 46.19 4.78 13.76
C VAL A 531 45.02 4.36 14.62
N VAL A 532 44.80 4.95 15.78
CA VAL A 532 43.64 4.66 16.65
C VAL A 532 42.35 4.96 15.92
N MET A 533 42.23 6.09 15.22
CA MET A 533 41.05 6.45 14.44
C MET A 533 40.81 5.46 13.29
N LEU A 534 41.85 5.05 12.56
CA LEU A 534 41.75 4.05 11.51
C LEU A 534 41.35 2.66 12.06
N VAL A 535 41.89 2.28 13.23
CA VAL A 535 41.52 1.03 13.91
C VAL A 535 40.04 1.05 14.34
N LEU A 536 39.57 2.17 14.89
CA LEU A 536 38.14 2.32 15.25
C LEU A 536 37.25 2.22 14.01
N LEU A 537 37.64 2.86 12.92
CA LEU A 537 36.91 2.75 11.65
C LEU A 537 36.90 1.30 11.14
N ALA A 538 38.07 0.64 11.12
CA ALA A 538 38.17 -0.75 10.71
C ALA A 538 37.31 -1.69 11.61
N LEU A 539 37.36 -1.49 12.92
CA LEU A 539 36.50 -2.23 13.85
C LEU A 539 35.01 -1.97 13.58
N SER A 540 34.62 -0.76 13.24
CA SER A 540 33.24 -0.43 12.90
C SER A 540 32.80 -1.08 11.58
N VAL A 541 33.69 -1.10 10.58
CA VAL A 541 33.42 -1.83 9.31
C VAL A 541 33.25 -3.33 9.57
N LEU A 542 34.11 -3.92 10.42
CA LEU A 542 33.99 -5.33 10.82
C LEU A 542 32.77 -5.59 11.73
N GLY A 543 32.33 -4.59 12.48
CA GLY A 543 31.15 -4.64 13.34
C GLY A 543 29.83 -4.50 12.58
N PHE A 544 29.82 -3.85 11.44
CA PHE A 544 28.59 -3.56 10.68
C PHE A 544 27.77 -4.81 10.28
N PRO A 545 28.36 -5.96 9.91
CA PRO A 545 27.60 -7.18 9.64
C PRO A 545 26.82 -7.72 10.85
N TYR A 546 27.16 -7.31 12.08
CA TYR A 546 26.44 -7.69 13.30
C TYR A 546 25.30 -6.74 13.62
N VAL A 547 25.20 -5.58 12.95
CA VAL A 547 24.06 -4.67 13.08
C VAL A 547 22.84 -5.30 12.39
N HIS A 548 21.69 -5.27 13.04
CA HIS A 548 20.43 -5.71 12.45
C HIS A 548 20.07 -4.83 11.24
N GLN A 549 19.76 -5.45 10.12
CA GLN A 549 19.41 -4.77 8.87
C GLN A 549 17.96 -5.03 8.49
N GLY A 550 17.25 -3.98 8.12
CA GLY A 550 15.88 -4.04 7.61
C GLY A 550 15.62 -2.90 6.64
N PHE A 551 14.56 -2.99 5.81
CA PHE A 551 14.27 -1.94 4.84
C PHE A 551 13.40 -0.84 5.47
N PHE A 552 12.18 -1.18 5.92
CA PHE A 552 11.31 -0.29 6.69
C PHE A 552 10.88 -0.97 8.00
N PRO A 553 10.71 -0.21 9.09
CA PRO A 553 10.14 -0.74 10.32
C PRO A 553 8.63 -0.98 10.19
N ASP A 554 8.09 -1.86 11.03
CA ASP A 554 6.65 -2.03 11.19
C ASP A 554 6.02 -0.78 11.82
N MET A 555 4.75 -0.53 11.47
CA MET A 555 4.00 0.56 12.08
C MET A 555 3.53 0.18 13.48
N ALA A 556 3.60 1.12 14.40
CA ALA A 556 3.18 0.94 15.80
C ALA A 556 1.65 1.08 15.95
N TYR A 557 0.89 0.26 15.20
CA TYR A 557 -0.56 0.21 15.33
C TYR A 557 -0.96 -0.84 16.36
N ASN A 558 -2.09 -0.62 17.00
CA ASN A 558 -2.78 -1.61 17.85
C ASN A 558 -3.61 -2.60 17.00
N GLN A 559 -3.44 -2.62 15.70
CA GLN A 559 -4.18 -3.42 14.73
C GLN A 559 -3.21 -4.21 13.85
N CYS A 560 -3.56 -5.45 13.54
CA CYS A 560 -2.88 -6.26 12.54
C CYS A 560 -3.90 -6.92 11.60
N TYR A 561 -3.42 -7.58 10.56
CA TYR A 561 -4.27 -8.37 9.67
C TYR A 561 -3.72 -9.77 9.49
N MET A 562 -4.62 -10.72 9.30
CA MET A 562 -4.30 -12.13 9.02
C MET A 562 -4.78 -12.49 7.62
N GLU A 563 -3.88 -13.01 6.80
CA GLU A 563 -4.23 -13.62 5.51
C GLU A 563 -4.43 -15.13 5.73
N TYR A 564 -5.58 -15.64 5.30
CA TYR A 564 -5.95 -17.04 5.31
C TYR A 564 -6.17 -17.49 3.87
N LYS A 565 -5.48 -18.54 3.43
CA LYS A 565 -5.64 -19.05 2.07
C LYS A 565 -5.58 -20.58 2.05
N LEU A 566 -6.64 -21.18 1.52
CA LEU A 566 -6.68 -22.59 1.15
C LEU A 566 -6.15 -22.78 -0.28
N PRO A 567 -5.78 -24.00 -0.68
CA PRO A 567 -5.51 -24.30 -2.09
C PRO A 567 -6.66 -23.88 -3.00
N GLU A 568 -6.36 -23.39 -4.19
CA GLU A 568 -7.40 -23.02 -5.17
C GLU A 568 -8.33 -24.21 -5.43
N GLY A 569 -9.59 -23.94 -5.75
CA GLY A 569 -10.63 -24.96 -5.89
C GLY A 569 -11.37 -25.29 -4.60
N CYS A 570 -10.94 -24.77 -3.44
CA CYS A 570 -11.72 -24.86 -2.21
C CYS A 570 -12.92 -23.90 -2.25
N ASN A 571 -14.05 -24.33 -1.67
CA ASN A 571 -15.26 -23.51 -1.61
C ASN A 571 -15.14 -22.43 -0.52
N SER A 572 -15.68 -21.24 -0.77
CA SER A 572 -15.80 -20.15 0.20
C SER A 572 -16.48 -20.55 1.51
N THR A 573 -17.43 -21.48 1.48
CA THR A 573 -18.10 -22.02 2.68
C THR A 573 -17.13 -22.67 3.67
N ARG A 574 -16.06 -23.31 3.17
CA ARG A 574 -15.01 -23.86 4.04
C ARG A 574 -14.19 -22.76 4.67
N VAL A 575 -13.79 -21.76 3.86
CA VAL A 575 -13.09 -20.57 4.34
C VAL A 575 -13.87 -19.87 5.43
N GLU A 576 -15.17 -19.67 5.22
CA GLU A 576 -16.06 -19.04 6.19
C GLU A 576 -16.11 -19.80 7.52
N LYS A 577 -16.26 -21.13 7.50
CA LYS A 577 -16.25 -21.96 8.71
C LYS A 577 -14.94 -21.88 9.46
N ASP A 578 -13.82 -21.91 8.74
CA ASP A 578 -12.50 -21.85 9.35
C ASP A 578 -12.26 -20.46 9.96
N LEU A 579 -12.67 -19.36 9.27
CA LEU A 579 -12.59 -18.01 9.81
C LEU A 579 -13.47 -17.83 11.04
N GLN A 580 -14.70 -18.36 11.06
CA GLN A 580 -15.56 -18.33 12.23
C GLN A 580 -14.91 -19.06 13.43
N SER A 581 -14.25 -20.17 13.19
CA SER A 581 -13.52 -20.91 14.23
C SER A 581 -12.31 -20.11 14.75
N ILE A 582 -11.58 -19.42 13.86
CA ILE A 582 -10.45 -18.56 14.22
C ILE A 582 -10.94 -17.34 14.99
N GLU A 583 -12.03 -16.72 14.57
CA GLU A 583 -12.66 -15.59 15.24
C GLU A 583 -13.11 -15.97 16.66
N ALA A 584 -13.75 -17.13 16.82
CA ALA A 584 -14.14 -17.65 18.14
C ALA A 584 -12.90 -17.86 19.04
N TYR A 585 -11.79 -18.35 18.50
CA TYR A 585 -10.52 -18.46 19.25
C TYR A 585 -9.98 -17.09 19.65
N LEU A 586 -9.96 -16.11 18.73
CA LEU A 586 -9.47 -14.77 19.03
C LEU A 586 -10.29 -14.07 20.11
N HIS A 587 -11.61 -14.26 20.13
CA HIS A 587 -12.47 -13.72 21.20
C HIS A 587 -12.22 -14.35 22.58
N THR A 588 -11.51 -15.47 22.68
CA THR A 588 -11.07 -16.00 23.98
C THR A 588 -9.87 -15.25 24.55
N ARG A 589 -9.22 -14.41 23.74
CA ARG A 589 -8.03 -13.66 24.12
C ARG A 589 -8.41 -12.28 24.63
N PRO A 590 -8.12 -11.94 25.90
CA PRO A 590 -8.55 -10.66 26.50
C PRO A 590 -7.87 -9.43 25.90
N GLU A 591 -6.74 -9.61 25.23
CA GLU A 591 -6.01 -8.55 24.54
C GLU A 591 -6.62 -8.14 23.20
N VAL A 592 -7.49 -8.98 22.61
CA VAL A 592 -8.21 -8.70 21.36
C VAL A 592 -9.52 -7.99 21.68
N THR A 593 -9.77 -6.88 21.03
CA THR A 593 -10.97 -6.06 21.25
C THR A 593 -12.05 -6.32 20.22
N HIS A 594 -11.69 -6.31 18.92
CA HIS A 594 -12.60 -6.54 17.81
C HIS A 594 -11.94 -7.37 16.72
N VAL A 595 -12.75 -8.11 16.00
CA VAL A 595 -12.33 -8.91 14.85
C VAL A 595 -13.28 -8.65 13.69
N THR A 596 -12.72 -8.25 12.55
CA THR A 596 -13.46 -8.11 11.30
C THR A 596 -12.98 -9.16 10.33
N ALA A 597 -13.84 -10.07 9.89
CA ALA A 597 -13.48 -11.11 8.93
C ALA A 597 -14.08 -10.82 7.56
N SER A 598 -13.33 -11.14 6.50
CA SER A 598 -13.80 -11.07 5.12
C SER A 598 -13.48 -12.34 4.36
N VAL A 599 -14.42 -12.80 3.53
CA VAL A 599 -14.32 -14.00 2.69
C VAL A 599 -14.29 -13.60 1.23
N GLY A 600 -13.47 -14.26 0.43
CA GLY A 600 -13.37 -14.04 -1.01
C GLY A 600 -12.42 -12.93 -1.44
N GLY A 601 -12.01 -12.08 -0.52
CA GLY A 601 -11.09 -10.97 -0.80
C GLY A 601 -10.91 -10.02 0.37
N THR A 602 -10.13 -8.99 0.16
CA THR A 602 -9.95 -7.88 1.12
C THR A 602 -11.00 -6.80 0.85
N PRO A 603 -11.57 -6.13 1.87
CA PRO A 603 -12.63 -5.11 1.68
C PRO A 603 -12.22 -3.94 0.78
N GLY A 604 -10.93 -3.71 0.63
CA GLY A 604 -10.37 -2.66 -0.18
C GLY A 604 -9.01 -2.22 0.36
N ARG A 605 -8.40 -1.23 -0.25
CA ARG A 605 -7.15 -0.66 0.26
C ARG A 605 -7.45 0.40 1.32
N TYR A 606 -7.88 -0.04 2.51
CA TYR A 606 -8.21 0.86 3.63
C TYR A 606 -6.99 1.51 4.28
N ASN A 607 -5.78 1.03 3.98
CA ASN A 607 -4.52 1.60 4.42
C ASN A 607 -3.52 1.65 3.25
N LEU A 608 -2.66 2.67 3.20
CA LEU A 608 -1.64 2.85 2.16
C LEU A 608 -0.73 1.62 2.02
N VAL A 609 -0.37 1.01 3.13
CA VAL A 609 0.56 -0.13 3.17
C VAL A 609 -0.11 -1.49 2.96
N ARG A 610 -1.44 -1.53 2.82
CA ARG A 610 -2.17 -2.75 2.53
C ARG A 610 -2.18 -3.04 1.03
N THR A 611 -1.57 -4.15 0.63
CA THR A 611 -1.70 -4.66 -0.74
C THR A 611 -2.97 -5.49 -0.86
N VAL A 612 -3.80 -5.17 -1.85
CA VAL A 612 -5.04 -5.93 -2.12
C VAL A 612 -4.66 -7.19 -2.89
N PRO A 613 -4.90 -8.40 -2.35
CA PRO A 613 -4.69 -9.64 -3.07
C PRO A 613 -5.73 -9.82 -4.18
N THR A 614 -5.47 -10.69 -5.14
CA THR A 614 -6.47 -11.11 -6.12
C THR A 614 -7.62 -11.81 -5.40
N PRO A 615 -8.89 -11.43 -5.64
CA PRO A 615 -10.03 -12.13 -5.07
C PRO A 615 -10.04 -13.61 -5.46
N SER A 616 -10.30 -14.49 -4.51
CA SER A 616 -10.42 -15.94 -4.70
C SER A 616 -11.39 -16.53 -3.69
N LEU A 617 -12.17 -17.53 -4.10
CA LEU A 617 -13.09 -18.27 -3.22
C LEU A 617 -12.39 -19.04 -2.09
N SER A 618 -11.08 -19.30 -2.26
CA SER A 618 -10.23 -19.97 -1.27
C SER A 618 -9.49 -18.99 -0.35
N TYR A 619 -9.77 -17.68 -0.44
CA TYR A 619 -9.14 -16.63 0.34
C TYR A 619 -10.07 -16.04 1.40
N GLY A 620 -9.50 -15.75 2.56
CA GLY A 620 -10.14 -14.96 3.60
C GLY A 620 -9.14 -14.11 4.35
N GLU A 621 -9.63 -13.13 5.07
CA GLU A 621 -8.81 -12.17 5.83
C GLU A 621 -9.50 -11.81 7.13
N LEU A 622 -8.70 -11.65 8.19
CA LEU A 622 -9.17 -11.01 9.42
C LEU A 622 -8.38 -9.74 9.68
N ILE A 623 -9.09 -8.71 10.12
CA ILE A 623 -8.52 -7.50 10.71
C ILE A 623 -8.75 -7.63 12.21
N ILE A 624 -7.67 -7.57 12.99
CA ILE A 624 -7.68 -7.86 14.42
C ILE A 624 -7.23 -6.62 15.17
N ASP A 625 -8.09 -6.11 16.04
CA ASP A 625 -7.83 -4.98 16.90
C ASP A 625 -7.40 -5.44 18.29
N PHE A 626 -6.31 -4.84 18.80
CA PHE A 626 -5.77 -5.11 20.12
C PHE A 626 -5.97 -3.90 21.05
N THR A 627 -5.92 -4.13 22.34
CA THR A 627 -5.99 -3.07 23.35
C THR A 627 -4.84 -2.08 23.23
N SER A 628 -3.64 -2.52 22.83
CA SER A 628 -2.48 -1.68 22.56
C SER A 628 -1.50 -2.31 21.57
N ALA A 629 -0.62 -1.49 20.98
CA ALA A 629 0.45 -1.97 20.11
C ALA A 629 1.45 -2.89 20.85
N GLU A 630 1.67 -2.67 22.15
CA GLU A 630 2.57 -3.51 22.97
C GLU A 630 1.99 -4.90 23.20
N GLU A 631 0.67 -5.01 23.43
CA GLU A 631 0.01 -6.30 23.57
C GLU A 631 -0.02 -7.07 22.25
N LEU A 632 -0.20 -6.37 21.12
CA LEU A 632 -0.05 -6.97 19.80
C LEU A 632 1.35 -7.57 19.61
N ASP A 633 2.41 -6.82 19.97
CA ASP A 633 3.79 -7.27 19.82
C ASP A 633 4.14 -8.50 20.67
N LYS A 634 3.53 -8.63 21.83
CA LYS A 634 3.75 -9.79 22.70
C LYS A 634 3.03 -11.05 22.22
N ASN A 635 1.84 -10.89 21.63
CA ASN A 635 0.94 -12.01 21.35
C ASN A 635 0.93 -12.48 19.88
N ILE A 636 1.45 -11.68 18.95
CA ILE A 636 1.37 -11.97 17.51
C ILE A 636 2.02 -13.33 17.13
N GLU A 637 3.14 -13.69 17.76
CA GLU A 637 3.83 -14.94 17.46
C GLU A 637 3.08 -16.15 18.04
N ASP A 638 2.53 -16.05 19.24
CA ASP A 638 1.72 -17.12 19.85
C ASP A 638 0.48 -17.43 19.00
N ILE A 639 -0.18 -16.36 18.51
CA ILE A 639 -1.33 -16.49 17.60
C ILE A 639 -0.89 -17.14 16.29
N GLN A 640 0.24 -16.71 15.70
CA GLN A 640 0.76 -17.29 14.46
C GLN A 640 1.07 -18.80 14.62
N GLU A 641 1.71 -19.20 15.72
CA GLU A 641 2.04 -20.59 16.00
C GLU A 641 0.77 -21.45 16.19
N TYR A 642 -0.19 -20.95 16.98
CA TYR A 642 -1.46 -21.62 17.17
C TYR A 642 -2.17 -21.87 15.83
N LEU A 643 -2.31 -20.84 15.00
CA LEU A 643 -3.00 -20.95 13.72
C LEU A 643 -2.28 -21.88 12.74
N THR A 644 -0.97 -21.82 12.68
CA THR A 644 -0.18 -22.74 11.82
C THR A 644 -0.33 -24.20 12.25
N ALA A 645 -0.45 -24.48 13.56
CA ALA A 645 -0.62 -25.82 14.07
C ALA A 645 -2.03 -26.39 13.84
N HIS A 646 -3.06 -25.54 13.91
CA HIS A 646 -4.46 -25.99 13.81
C HIS A 646 -4.99 -26.01 12.38
N TYR A 647 -4.40 -25.24 11.47
CA TYR A 647 -4.78 -25.18 10.06
C TYR A 647 -3.60 -25.54 9.13
N PRO A 648 -3.11 -26.79 9.17
CA PRO A 648 -1.89 -27.18 8.46
C PRO A 648 -2.02 -27.23 6.94
N ASP A 649 -3.24 -27.31 6.40
CA ASP A 649 -3.57 -27.30 4.99
C ASP A 649 -3.82 -25.87 4.45
N ALA A 650 -3.87 -24.89 5.31
CA ALA A 650 -4.03 -23.50 4.96
C ALA A 650 -2.71 -22.73 5.05
N TYR A 651 -2.53 -21.76 4.17
CA TYR A 651 -1.53 -20.72 4.34
C TYR A 651 -2.11 -19.64 5.26
N VAL A 652 -1.61 -19.56 6.48
CA VAL A 652 -2.05 -18.56 7.46
C VAL A 652 -0.90 -17.65 7.82
N LYS A 653 -1.05 -16.35 7.66
CA LYS A 653 -0.02 -15.36 7.98
C LYS A 653 -0.60 -14.15 8.68
N VAL A 654 -0.21 -13.96 9.94
CA VAL A 654 -0.49 -12.74 10.71
C VAL A 654 0.57 -11.70 10.39
N LYS A 655 0.17 -10.47 10.07
CA LYS A 655 1.04 -9.38 9.64
C LYS A 655 0.73 -8.09 10.36
N LYS A 656 1.79 -7.38 10.72
CA LYS A 656 1.70 -5.95 11.02
C LYS A 656 1.71 -5.13 9.74
N TYR A 657 1.25 -3.90 9.82
CA TYR A 657 1.35 -2.94 8.72
C TYR A 657 2.78 -2.46 8.57
N ASN A 658 3.31 -2.51 7.35
CA ASN A 658 4.68 -2.14 7.03
C ASN A 658 4.74 -1.42 5.67
N LEU A 659 5.57 -0.38 5.57
CA LEU A 659 5.79 0.38 4.33
C LEU A 659 6.49 -0.42 3.21
N MET A 660 6.80 -1.68 3.46
CA MET A 660 7.30 -2.57 2.42
C MET A 660 6.16 -3.01 1.51
N PHE A 661 6.16 -2.53 0.27
CA PHE A 661 5.12 -2.79 -0.72
C PHE A 661 5.15 -4.20 -1.33
N LYS A 662 6.03 -5.10 -0.85
CA LYS A 662 6.13 -6.48 -1.33
C LYS A 662 5.43 -7.44 -0.36
N LYS A 663 4.74 -8.43 -0.95
CA LYS A 663 3.93 -9.39 -0.19
C LYS A 663 4.78 -10.30 0.70
N TYR A 664 5.95 -10.72 0.21
CA TYR A 664 6.88 -11.58 0.93
C TYR A 664 8.25 -10.93 1.06
N PRO A 665 8.92 -11.09 2.23
CA PRO A 665 10.26 -10.55 2.44
C PRO A 665 11.31 -11.20 1.54
N ILE A 666 11.25 -12.54 1.41
CA ILE A 666 12.19 -13.33 0.62
C ILE A 666 11.42 -13.99 -0.52
N GLU A 667 11.78 -13.67 -1.73
CA GLU A 667 11.24 -14.26 -2.95
C GLU A 667 12.38 -14.67 -3.87
N LEU A 668 12.30 -15.90 -4.36
CA LEU A 668 13.20 -16.47 -5.35
C LEU A 668 12.41 -16.76 -6.61
N GLN A 669 12.76 -16.12 -7.72
CA GLN A 669 12.08 -16.25 -9.00
C GLN A 669 12.90 -17.05 -9.98
N PHE A 670 12.31 -18.09 -10.55
CA PHE A 670 12.78 -18.81 -11.71
C PHE A 670 11.99 -18.38 -12.94
N GLN A 671 12.66 -18.28 -14.09
CA GLN A 671 12.02 -17.99 -15.39
C GLN A 671 12.48 -19.00 -16.42
N GLY A 672 11.56 -19.43 -17.27
CA GLY A 672 11.86 -20.41 -18.34
C GLY A 672 10.62 -20.85 -19.11
N PRO A 673 10.79 -21.58 -20.22
CA PRO A 673 9.69 -21.92 -21.11
C PRO A 673 8.81 -23.08 -20.61
N ASP A 674 9.39 -24.09 -19.94
CA ASP A 674 8.68 -25.34 -19.61
C ASP A 674 8.24 -25.33 -18.13
N PRO A 675 6.94 -25.46 -17.84
CA PRO A 675 6.40 -25.54 -16.50
C PRO A 675 6.98 -26.67 -15.64
N ALA A 676 7.19 -27.84 -16.24
CA ALA A 676 7.68 -29.00 -15.48
C ALA A 676 9.08 -28.78 -14.91
N VAL A 677 9.95 -28.09 -15.69
CA VAL A 677 11.29 -27.72 -15.23
C VAL A 677 11.23 -26.63 -14.16
N LEU A 678 10.33 -25.66 -14.30
CA LEU A 678 10.12 -24.61 -13.30
C LEU A 678 9.65 -25.21 -11.97
N HIS A 679 8.70 -26.14 -11.99
CA HIS A 679 8.25 -26.86 -10.78
C HIS A 679 9.40 -27.62 -10.14
N ALA A 680 10.20 -28.36 -10.90
CA ALA A 680 11.33 -29.12 -10.36
C ALA A 680 12.40 -28.22 -9.71
N LEU A 681 12.66 -27.04 -10.29
CA LEU A 681 13.57 -26.03 -9.72
C LEU A 681 12.99 -25.43 -8.42
N ALA A 682 11.70 -25.09 -8.43
CA ALA A 682 11.00 -24.55 -7.28
C ALA A 682 10.94 -25.57 -6.12
N ASP A 683 10.68 -26.85 -6.40
CA ASP A 683 10.67 -27.92 -5.41
C ASP A 683 12.06 -28.11 -4.80
N SER A 684 13.11 -28.06 -5.63
CA SER A 684 14.49 -28.11 -5.17
C SER A 684 14.83 -26.96 -4.23
N ALA A 685 14.45 -25.74 -4.61
CA ALA A 685 14.64 -24.56 -3.78
C ALA A 685 13.83 -24.64 -2.47
N THR A 686 12.57 -25.06 -2.55
CA THR A 686 11.70 -25.28 -1.38
C THR A 686 12.29 -26.29 -0.40
N SER A 687 12.85 -27.40 -0.92
CA SER A 687 13.52 -28.39 -0.11
C SER A 687 14.75 -27.83 0.61
N ILE A 688 15.56 -27.01 -0.07
CA ILE A 688 16.72 -26.33 0.53
C ILE A 688 16.25 -25.35 1.61
N MET A 689 15.24 -24.52 1.31
CA MET A 689 14.67 -23.57 2.25
C MET A 689 14.13 -24.25 3.50
N ARG A 690 13.38 -25.34 3.35
CA ARG A 690 12.84 -26.13 4.46
C ARG A 690 13.94 -26.76 5.32
N LYS A 691 14.98 -27.30 4.68
CA LYS A 691 16.14 -27.90 5.41
C LYS A 691 16.96 -26.87 6.18
N SER A 692 16.94 -25.60 5.79
CA SER A 692 17.69 -24.55 6.45
C SER A 692 17.22 -24.30 7.90
N GLY A 693 15.93 -24.56 8.21
CA GLY A 693 15.29 -24.26 9.49
C GLY A 693 15.21 -22.79 9.86
N LYS A 694 15.58 -21.88 8.93
CA LYS A 694 15.63 -20.43 9.14
C LYS A 694 14.44 -19.68 8.58
N VAL A 695 13.60 -20.36 7.83
CA VAL A 695 12.43 -19.78 7.16
C VAL A 695 11.18 -20.58 7.46
N ARG A 696 10.06 -19.87 7.45
CA ARG A 696 8.71 -20.40 7.66
C ARG A 696 7.77 -19.90 6.57
N LEU A 697 6.56 -20.46 6.50
CA LEU A 697 5.52 -20.07 5.54
C LEU A 697 6.02 -20.10 4.10
N ILE A 698 6.65 -21.22 3.73
CA ILE A 698 7.16 -21.43 2.38
C ILE A 698 5.98 -21.74 1.46
N THR A 699 5.81 -20.94 0.40
CA THR A 699 4.77 -21.11 -0.61
C THR A 699 5.30 -20.81 -2.01
N THR A 700 4.52 -21.15 -3.02
CA THR A 700 4.81 -20.83 -4.41
C THR A 700 3.64 -20.06 -5.03
N ASP A 701 3.90 -19.26 -6.05
CA ASP A 701 2.89 -18.47 -6.74
C ASP A 701 2.11 -19.28 -7.82
N TRP A 702 2.56 -20.48 -8.15
CA TRP A 702 1.84 -21.39 -9.05
C TRP A 702 0.80 -22.25 -8.36
N GLU A 703 0.80 -22.30 -7.08
CA GLU A 703 -0.14 -23.07 -6.25
C GLU A 703 -0.19 -24.59 -6.58
N PRO A 704 -0.78 -25.40 -5.72
CA PRO A 704 -1.00 -26.83 -6.00
C PRO A 704 -1.95 -27.03 -7.17
N LYS A 705 -1.74 -28.10 -7.92
CA LYS A 705 -2.67 -28.51 -8.98
C LYS A 705 -4.06 -28.79 -8.45
N VAL A 706 -5.06 -28.38 -9.21
CA VAL A 706 -6.48 -28.58 -8.88
C VAL A 706 -7.10 -29.69 -9.72
N PRO A 707 -8.07 -30.42 -9.17
CA PRO A 707 -8.79 -31.43 -9.92
C PRO A 707 -9.81 -30.78 -10.85
N VAL A 708 -9.87 -31.24 -12.09
CA VAL A 708 -10.84 -30.85 -13.11
C VAL A 708 -11.56 -32.07 -13.62
N LEU A 709 -12.90 -32.02 -13.69
CA LEU A 709 -13.70 -33.04 -14.33
C LEU A 709 -13.67 -32.84 -15.86
N SER A 710 -12.93 -33.68 -16.55
CA SER A 710 -12.81 -33.67 -18.00
C SER A 710 -13.80 -34.66 -18.62
N VAL A 711 -14.67 -34.14 -19.48
CA VAL A 711 -15.66 -34.93 -20.24
C VAL A 711 -15.15 -35.13 -21.66
N ASP A 712 -14.79 -36.36 -22.04
CA ASP A 712 -14.34 -36.68 -23.39
C ASP A 712 -15.54 -36.75 -24.34
N TYR A 713 -15.79 -35.66 -25.07
CA TYR A 713 -16.93 -35.51 -25.97
C TYR A 713 -16.82 -36.41 -27.19
N ASP A 714 -17.82 -37.30 -27.39
CA ASP A 714 -17.97 -38.08 -28.61
C ASP A 714 -18.77 -37.33 -29.67
N GLN A 715 -18.06 -36.67 -30.60
CA GLN A 715 -18.67 -35.92 -31.66
C GLN A 715 -19.58 -36.76 -32.55
N ALA A 716 -19.20 -38.00 -32.87
CA ALA A 716 -19.96 -38.85 -33.74
C ALA A 716 -21.29 -39.29 -33.09
N ALA A 717 -21.21 -39.72 -31.84
CA ALA A 717 -22.40 -40.10 -31.08
C ALA A 717 -23.35 -38.92 -30.89
N ALA A 718 -22.83 -37.76 -30.47
CA ALA A 718 -23.63 -36.56 -30.22
C ALA A 718 -24.31 -36.06 -31.52
N ARG A 719 -23.56 -36.02 -32.63
CA ARG A 719 -24.11 -35.57 -33.90
C ARG A 719 -25.19 -36.50 -34.46
N SER A 720 -25.07 -37.82 -34.26
CA SER A 720 -26.09 -38.77 -34.66
C SER A 720 -27.46 -38.53 -33.97
N ILE A 721 -27.43 -37.89 -32.81
CA ILE A 721 -28.64 -37.58 -31.98
C ILE A 721 -29.05 -36.10 -32.20
N GLY A 722 -28.30 -35.32 -32.96
CA GLY A 722 -28.57 -33.90 -33.18
C GLY A 722 -28.04 -32.95 -32.12
N LEU A 723 -27.13 -33.43 -31.24
CA LEU A 723 -26.52 -32.63 -30.17
C LEU A 723 -25.17 -32.06 -30.61
N SER A 724 -24.88 -30.89 -30.12
CA SER A 724 -23.61 -30.18 -30.32
C SER A 724 -22.76 -30.15 -29.04
N ARG A 725 -21.48 -29.76 -29.16
CA ARG A 725 -20.63 -29.49 -28.02
C ARG A 725 -21.19 -28.38 -27.14
N SER A 726 -21.83 -27.37 -27.72
CA SER A 726 -22.46 -26.26 -26.97
C SER A 726 -23.63 -26.73 -26.11
N ASP A 727 -24.44 -27.68 -26.65
CA ASP A 727 -25.56 -28.26 -25.89
C ASP A 727 -25.05 -29.05 -24.68
N LEU A 728 -23.95 -29.80 -24.87
CA LEU A 728 -23.29 -30.50 -23.78
C LEU A 728 -22.79 -29.51 -22.70
N SER A 729 -22.08 -28.45 -23.12
CA SER A 729 -21.59 -27.44 -22.18
C SER A 729 -22.73 -26.74 -21.43
N LEU A 730 -23.83 -26.43 -22.13
CA LEU A 730 -25.01 -25.84 -21.52
C LEU A 730 -25.67 -26.76 -20.48
N SER A 731 -25.79 -28.05 -20.83
CA SER A 731 -26.36 -29.07 -19.91
C SER A 731 -25.49 -29.26 -18.68
N LEU A 732 -24.15 -29.31 -18.84
CA LEU A 732 -23.21 -29.37 -17.71
C LEU A 732 -23.28 -28.13 -16.82
N LEU A 733 -23.50 -26.94 -17.39
CA LEU A 733 -23.67 -25.70 -16.63
C LEU A 733 -24.91 -25.75 -15.76
N THR A 734 -26.02 -26.36 -16.24
CA THR A 734 -27.25 -26.52 -15.45
C THR A 734 -27.09 -27.52 -14.29
N ALA A 735 -26.19 -28.51 -14.41
CA ALA A 735 -25.89 -29.45 -13.35
C ALA A 735 -24.95 -28.87 -12.28
N GLY A 736 -24.11 -27.92 -12.64
CA GLY A 736 -23.13 -27.29 -11.77
C GLY A 736 -23.62 -25.97 -11.15
N GLY A 737 -23.04 -24.86 -11.59
CA GLY A 737 -23.35 -23.51 -11.06
C GLY A 737 -24.76 -23.00 -11.33
N GLY A 738 -25.43 -23.53 -12.33
CA GLY A 738 -26.71 -23.05 -12.84
C GLY A 738 -26.57 -22.13 -14.05
N LEU A 739 -27.55 -22.20 -14.94
CA LEU A 739 -27.62 -21.38 -16.16
C LEU A 739 -28.35 -20.07 -15.84
N PRO A 740 -27.72 -18.87 -16.00
CA PRO A 740 -28.45 -17.61 -15.89
C PRO A 740 -29.39 -17.44 -17.10
N VAL A 741 -30.68 -17.24 -16.86
CA VAL A 741 -31.71 -17.14 -17.90
C VAL A 741 -32.24 -15.73 -18.08
N GLY A 742 -32.02 -14.84 -17.11
CA GLY A 742 -32.48 -13.46 -17.13
C GLY A 742 -32.52 -12.87 -15.73
N ASN A 743 -33.04 -11.66 -15.62
CA ASN A 743 -33.14 -10.96 -14.33
C ASN A 743 -34.61 -10.76 -13.94
N PHE A 744 -34.94 -11.07 -12.70
CA PHE A 744 -36.18 -10.68 -12.04
C PHE A 744 -35.97 -9.35 -11.34
N TYR A 745 -36.76 -8.35 -11.64
CA TYR A 745 -36.64 -7.03 -11.02
C TYR A 745 -37.57 -6.89 -9.81
N GLU A 746 -37.01 -6.77 -8.63
CA GLU A 746 -37.74 -6.46 -7.42
C GLU A 746 -37.43 -4.99 -7.05
N GLY A 747 -38.33 -4.09 -7.47
CA GLY A 747 -38.10 -2.66 -7.44
C GLY A 747 -37.02 -2.25 -8.41
N ILE A 748 -35.87 -1.75 -7.91
CA ILE A 748 -34.70 -1.35 -8.71
C ILE A 748 -33.62 -2.44 -8.80
N TYR A 749 -33.78 -3.52 -8.01
CA TYR A 749 -32.77 -4.57 -7.90
C TYR A 749 -32.98 -5.69 -8.93
N PRO A 750 -31.95 -5.97 -9.76
CA PRO A 750 -31.98 -7.09 -10.69
C PRO A 750 -31.51 -8.38 -9.98
N ASN A 751 -32.41 -9.29 -9.69
CA ASN A 751 -32.12 -10.61 -9.15
C ASN A 751 -31.97 -11.60 -10.29
N THR A 752 -30.79 -12.18 -10.47
CA THR A 752 -30.53 -13.14 -11.55
C THR A 752 -31.31 -14.43 -11.34
N ILE A 753 -31.98 -14.93 -12.39
CA ILE A 753 -32.65 -16.21 -12.39
C ILE A 753 -31.68 -17.28 -12.86
N TYR A 754 -31.36 -18.24 -11.98
CA TYR A 754 -30.55 -19.40 -12.29
C TYR A 754 -31.40 -20.67 -12.41
N VAL A 755 -31.21 -21.40 -13.51
CA VAL A 755 -31.84 -22.69 -13.73
C VAL A 755 -30.84 -23.79 -13.45
N LYS A 756 -31.18 -24.72 -12.56
CA LYS A 756 -30.37 -25.91 -12.23
C LYS A 756 -31.16 -27.19 -12.47
N CYS A 757 -30.52 -28.23 -12.98
CA CYS A 757 -31.06 -29.57 -13.05
C CYS A 757 -30.64 -30.36 -11.81
N VAL A 758 -31.63 -30.90 -11.09
CA VAL A 758 -31.45 -31.62 -9.82
C VAL A 758 -32.20 -32.97 -9.83
N ASN A 759 -31.82 -33.85 -8.90
CA ASN A 759 -32.51 -35.12 -8.70
C ASN A 759 -33.90 -34.91 -8.02
N GLU A 760 -34.63 -35.99 -7.75
CA GLU A 760 -35.95 -35.93 -7.09
C GLU A 760 -35.93 -35.31 -5.68
N LYS A 761 -34.75 -35.33 -5.01
CA LYS A 761 -34.58 -34.75 -3.68
C LYS A 761 -34.20 -33.28 -3.71
N GLY A 762 -34.06 -32.67 -4.89
CA GLY A 762 -33.57 -31.30 -5.05
C GLY A 762 -32.05 -31.15 -4.88
N GLU A 763 -31.32 -32.27 -4.86
CA GLU A 763 -29.87 -32.30 -4.76
C GLU A 763 -29.21 -32.37 -6.15
N PRO A 764 -27.92 -31.99 -6.30
CA PRO A 764 -27.15 -32.21 -7.54
C PRO A 764 -27.23 -33.69 -7.96
N VAL A 765 -27.16 -33.94 -9.26
CA VAL A 765 -27.23 -35.29 -9.81
C VAL A 765 -26.07 -36.13 -9.26
N ASP A 766 -26.35 -37.27 -8.65
CA ASP A 766 -25.34 -38.12 -7.97
C ASP A 766 -24.23 -38.60 -8.87
N ASN A 767 -24.54 -38.90 -10.13
CA ASN A 767 -23.59 -39.31 -11.12
C ASN A 767 -23.71 -38.42 -12.39
N LEU A 768 -22.66 -37.70 -12.71
CA LEU A 768 -22.63 -36.83 -13.87
C LEU A 768 -22.94 -37.56 -15.20
N GLN A 769 -22.63 -38.85 -15.29
CA GLN A 769 -22.90 -39.66 -16.48
C GLN A 769 -24.40 -39.87 -16.76
N ASP A 770 -25.25 -39.71 -15.74
CA ASP A 770 -26.70 -39.85 -15.86
C ASP A 770 -27.41 -38.50 -16.13
N LEU A 771 -26.63 -37.40 -16.13
CA LEU A 771 -27.14 -36.07 -16.48
C LEU A 771 -27.77 -36.08 -17.88
N GLN A 772 -28.99 -35.56 -17.99
CA GLN A 772 -29.66 -35.41 -19.28
C GLN A 772 -29.04 -34.24 -20.07
N VAL A 773 -28.40 -34.56 -21.17
CA VAL A 773 -27.92 -33.56 -22.16
C VAL A 773 -29.08 -33.25 -23.10
N PHE A 774 -29.37 -31.99 -23.26
CA PHE A 774 -30.50 -31.50 -24.09
C PHE A 774 -30.01 -30.51 -25.14
N SER A 775 -30.74 -30.48 -26.26
CA SER A 775 -30.52 -29.47 -27.30
C SER A 775 -31.24 -28.15 -26.92
N ALA A 776 -30.49 -27.06 -26.98
CA ALA A 776 -31.03 -25.71 -26.71
C ALA A 776 -31.87 -25.17 -27.87
N MET A 777 -31.67 -25.72 -29.09
CA MET A 777 -32.41 -25.34 -30.28
C MET A 777 -32.98 -26.59 -31.00
N PRO A 778 -34.13 -26.49 -31.61
CA PRO A 778 -34.68 -27.58 -32.42
C PRO A 778 -33.69 -28.01 -33.50
N SER A 779 -33.34 -29.29 -33.53
CA SER A 779 -32.45 -29.85 -34.53
C SER A 779 -33.21 -30.39 -35.72
N LEU A 780 -33.00 -29.79 -36.88
CA LEU A 780 -33.55 -30.33 -38.15
C LEU A 780 -33.07 -31.74 -38.48
N MET A 781 -31.99 -32.18 -37.86
CA MET A 781 -31.48 -33.56 -38.00
C MET A 781 -32.42 -34.61 -37.42
N GLY A 782 -33.16 -34.29 -36.36
CA GLY A 782 -34.21 -35.16 -35.80
C GLY A 782 -35.38 -35.41 -36.76
N LEU A 783 -35.61 -34.44 -37.64
CA LEU A 783 -36.64 -34.59 -38.72
C LEU A 783 -36.21 -35.48 -39.92
N ALA A 784 -34.89 -35.65 -40.06
CA ALA A 784 -34.35 -36.39 -41.21
C ALA A 784 -34.39 -37.93 -41.00
N ASN A 785 -35.04 -38.41 -39.94
CA ASN A 785 -35.25 -39.84 -39.74
C ASN A 785 -36.30 -40.37 -40.74
N GLU A 786 -36.01 -41.51 -41.34
CA GLU A 786 -36.90 -42.15 -42.36
C GLU A 786 -38.33 -42.34 -41.84
N ASP A 787 -38.46 -42.69 -40.56
CA ASP A 787 -39.76 -42.84 -39.89
C ASP A 787 -40.53 -41.52 -39.79
N ASN A 788 -39.91 -40.45 -39.48
CA ASN A 788 -40.52 -39.12 -39.39
C ASN A 788 -40.90 -38.57 -40.74
N LEU A 789 -40.08 -38.82 -41.75
CA LEU A 789 -40.40 -38.48 -43.18
C LEU A 789 -41.60 -39.30 -43.65
N MET A 790 -41.68 -40.54 -43.22
CA MET A 790 -42.83 -41.40 -43.57
C MET A 790 -44.10 -40.96 -42.86
N ARG A 791 -44.06 -40.62 -41.58
CA ARG A 791 -45.18 -40.11 -40.79
C ARG A 791 -45.61 -38.72 -41.28
N LEU A 792 -44.71 -37.90 -41.67
CA LEU A 792 -44.98 -36.58 -42.29
C LEU A 792 -45.72 -36.78 -43.65
N ARG A 793 -45.29 -37.78 -44.41
CA ARG A 793 -45.89 -38.13 -45.70
C ARG A 793 -47.28 -38.77 -45.60
N THR A 794 -47.53 -39.47 -44.49
CA THR A 794 -48.77 -40.11 -44.20
C THR A 794 -49.75 -39.23 -43.39
N GLY A 795 -49.32 -38.02 -42.97
CA GLY A 795 -50.11 -37.09 -42.15
C GLY A 795 -50.39 -37.58 -40.75
N THR A 796 -49.63 -38.57 -40.27
CA THR A 796 -49.76 -39.15 -38.93
C THR A 796 -48.79 -38.56 -37.90
N LEU A 797 -47.98 -37.61 -38.31
CA LEU A 797 -47.04 -36.93 -37.40
C LEU A 797 -47.83 -35.92 -36.56
N THR A 798 -47.90 -36.17 -35.23
CA THR A 798 -48.47 -35.22 -34.30
C THR A 798 -47.46 -34.13 -33.91
N LYS A 799 -47.95 -32.96 -33.45
CA LYS A 799 -47.12 -31.84 -33.03
C LYS A 799 -46.19 -32.21 -31.89
N ASP A 800 -46.67 -33.07 -30.95
CA ASP A 800 -45.93 -33.50 -29.79
C ASP A 800 -44.80 -34.48 -30.15
N GLN A 801 -45.08 -35.38 -31.08
CA GLN A 801 -44.04 -36.28 -31.66
C GLN A 801 -42.99 -35.50 -32.41
N LEU A 802 -43.40 -34.46 -33.16
CA LEU A 802 -42.49 -33.60 -33.88
C LEU A 802 -41.56 -32.85 -32.88
N LEU A 803 -42.12 -32.32 -31.83
CA LEU A 803 -41.34 -31.60 -30.78
C LEU A 803 -40.42 -32.54 -30.03
N ALA A 804 -40.85 -33.74 -29.69
CA ALA A 804 -39.99 -34.73 -29.05
C ALA A 804 -38.79 -35.16 -29.89
N ASP A 805 -38.98 -35.26 -31.19
CA ASP A 805 -37.94 -35.62 -32.13
C ASP A 805 -37.00 -34.47 -32.51
N LEU A 806 -37.49 -33.22 -32.41
CA LEU A 806 -36.73 -32.00 -32.66
C LEU A 806 -35.87 -31.61 -31.45
N LEU A 807 -36.30 -31.93 -30.26
CA LEU A 807 -35.64 -31.58 -29.00
C LEU A 807 -35.10 -32.85 -28.34
N SER A 808 -33.96 -33.31 -28.83
CA SER A 808 -33.34 -34.54 -28.31
C SER A 808 -32.83 -34.37 -26.87
N THR A 809 -33.10 -35.32 -25.98
CA THR A 809 -32.43 -35.49 -24.69
C THR A 809 -31.80 -36.87 -24.61
N THR A 810 -30.62 -36.94 -24.00
CA THR A 810 -29.91 -38.20 -23.80
C THR A 810 -28.98 -38.14 -22.60
N PRO A 811 -28.78 -39.23 -21.88
CA PRO A 811 -27.81 -39.26 -20.82
C PRO A 811 -26.40 -38.96 -21.32
N LEU A 812 -25.60 -38.24 -20.52
CA LEU A 812 -24.23 -37.84 -20.85
C LEU A 812 -23.35 -39.02 -21.30
N ARG A 813 -23.55 -40.20 -20.70
CA ARG A 813 -22.83 -41.44 -21.07
C ARG A 813 -22.98 -41.88 -22.54
N GLN A 814 -24.00 -41.37 -23.27
CA GLN A 814 -24.19 -41.71 -24.68
C GLN A 814 -23.47 -40.74 -25.60
N VAL A 815 -23.10 -39.57 -25.15
CA VAL A 815 -22.44 -38.51 -25.91
C VAL A 815 -21.03 -38.21 -25.43
N SER A 816 -20.56 -38.94 -24.41
CA SER A 816 -19.20 -38.91 -23.89
C SER A 816 -18.57 -40.29 -23.89
N ARG A 817 -17.28 -40.35 -24.19
CA ARG A 817 -16.53 -41.62 -24.12
C ARG A 817 -16.12 -41.93 -22.70
N ASP A 818 -15.75 -40.91 -21.93
CA ASP A 818 -15.26 -41.05 -20.58
C ASP A 818 -15.49 -39.74 -19.82
N VAL A 819 -15.60 -39.86 -18.48
CA VAL A 819 -15.59 -38.74 -17.55
C VAL A 819 -14.50 -39.03 -16.54
N ARG A 820 -13.41 -38.25 -16.57
CA ARG A 820 -12.25 -38.48 -15.73
C ARG A 820 -11.83 -37.23 -14.97
N VAL A 821 -11.14 -37.43 -13.84
CA VAL A 821 -10.50 -36.36 -13.10
C VAL A 821 -9.08 -36.16 -13.64
N GLU A 822 -8.80 -34.98 -14.12
CA GLU A 822 -7.47 -34.53 -14.51
C GLU A 822 -6.97 -33.50 -13.51
N TRP A 823 -5.65 -33.31 -13.44
CA TRP A 823 -5.02 -32.35 -12.56
C TRP A 823 -4.34 -31.27 -13.40
N GLU A 824 -4.75 -30.02 -13.23
CA GLU A 824 -4.17 -28.89 -13.96
C GLU A 824 -3.65 -27.79 -13.02
N ASP A 825 -2.78 -26.96 -13.54
CA ASP A 825 -2.30 -25.78 -12.82
C ASP A 825 -3.41 -24.72 -12.78
N PRO A 826 -3.83 -24.23 -11.60
CA PRO A 826 -4.91 -23.26 -11.48
C PRO A 826 -4.50 -21.87 -11.93
N VAL A 827 -3.20 -21.59 -12.01
CA VAL A 827 -2.63 -20.29 -12.38
C VAL A 827 -1.31 -20.48 -13.10
N VAL A 828 -1.07 -19.69 -14.15
CA VAL A 828 0.21 -19.59 -14.86
C VAL A 828 0.75 -18.18 -14.73
N PRO A 829 1.75 -17.96 -13.85
CA PRO A 829 2.40 -16.66 -13.70
C PRO A 829 3.43 -16.41 -14.79
N ARG A 830 3.52 -15.14 -15.22
CA ARG A 830 4.52 -14.69 -16.21
C ARG A 830 5.14 -13.36 -15.76
N TYR A 831 6.38 -13.15 -16.17
CA TYR A 831 7.13 -11.92 -15.95
C TYR A 831 7.81 -11.48 -17.24
N ASN A 832 7.48 -10.29 -17.70
CA ASN A 832 8.00 -9.73 -18.95
C ASN A 832 7.88 -10.67 -20.16
N GLY A 833 6.74 -11.39 -20.27
CA GLY A 833 6.43 -12.29 -21.37
C GLY A 833 7.06 -13.69 -21.29
N GLN A 834 7.67 -14.04 -20.17
CA GLN A 834 8.20 -15.39 -19.92
C GLN A 834 7.49 -16.00 -18.70
N ARG A 835 7.24 -17.31 -18.76
CA ARG A 835 6.73 -18.04 -17.60
C ARG A 835 7.71 -17.92 -16.45
N MET A 836 7.19 -17.72 -15.26
CA MET A 836 7.97 -17.66 -14.04
C MET A 836 7.37 -18.53 -12.95
N GLN A 837 8.20 -18.90 -12.00
CA GLN A 837 7.74 -19.48 -10.73
C GLN A 837 8.52 -18.85 -9.59
N ARG A 838 7.82 -18.34 -8.58
CA ARG A 838 8.42 -17.79 -7.37
C ARG A 838 8.27 -18.76 -6.21
N VAL A 839 9.35 -18.96 -5.47
CA VAL A 839 9.31 -19.55 -4.14
C VAL A 839 9.41 -18.43 -3.13
N GLN A 840 8.44 -18.36 -2.25
CA GLN A 840 8.24 -17.23 -1.34
C GLN A 840 8.29 -17.76 0.09
N CYS A 841 8.93 -17.01 1.00
CA CYS A 841 9.00 -17.38 2.40
C CYS A 841 9.20 -16.16 3.31
N SER A 842 8.99 -16.39 4.60
CA SER A 842 9.29 -15.42 5.66
C SER A 842 10.43 -15.97 6.54
N PRO A 843 11.31 -15.12 7.07
CA PRO A 843 12.30 -15.56 8.06
C PRO A 843 11.58 -16.03 9.34
N CYS A 844 12.21 -16.92 10.09
CA CYS A 844 11.76 -17.30 11.43
C CYS A 844 11.90 -16.11 12.39
N PRO A 845 11.13 -16.06 13.51
CA PRO A 845 11.27 -15.04 14.53
C PRO A 845 12.72 -14.89 15.00
N GLY A 846 13.19 -13.64 15.07
CA GLY A 846 14.58 -13.33 15.45
C GLY A 846 15.63 -13.48 14.33
N GLU A 847 15.28 -14.05 13.17
CA GLU A 847 16.15 -14.09 12.00
C GLU A 847 15.96 -12.86 11.12
N GLU A 848 17.05 -12.30 10.61
CA GLU A 848 17.03 -11.14 9.72
C GLU A 848 16.82 -11.56 8.25
N THR A 849 15.96 -10.84 7.54
CA THR A 849 15.62 -11.12 6.14
C THR A 849 16.85 -11.25 5.25
N GLU A 850 17.76 -10.27 5.25
CA GLU A 850 18.91 -10.26 4.34
C GLU A 850 19.97 -11.31 4.73
N LYS A 851 20.22 -11.52 6.02
CA LYS A 851 21.17 -12.57 6.47
C LYS A 851 20.63 -13.96 6.12
N THR A 852 19.33 -14.18 6.32
CA THR A 852 18.66 -15.43 5.95
C THR A 852 18.71 -15.65 4.45
N ARG A 853 18.38 -14.60 3.66
CA ARG A 853 18.47 -14.68 2.19
C ARG A 853 19.89 -15.02 1.72
N VAL A 854 20.92 -14.36 2.27
CA VAL A 854 22.32 -14.65 1.91
C VAL A 854 22.73 -16.07 2.29
N ALA A 855 22.26 -16.57 3.43
CA ALA A 855 22.50 -17.95 3.83
C ALA A 855 21.85 -18.95 2.85
N LEU A 856 20.62 -18.71 2.45
CA LEU A 856 19.89 -19.50 1.44
C LEU A 856 20.57 -19.42 0.08
N ALA A 857 21.01 -18.23 -0.33
CA ALA A 857 21.64 -17.99 -1.63
C ALA A 857 22.89 -18.88 -1.82
N ARG A 858 23.69 -19.07 -0.78
CA ARG A 858 24.90 -19.92 -0.82
C ARG A 858 24.64 -21.36 -1.26
N GLU A 859 23.48 -21.90 -0.93
CA GLU A 859 23.08 -23.26 -1.28
C GLU A 859 22.25 -23.29 -2.57
N ILE A 860 21.33 -22.36 -2.74
CA ILE A 860 20.43 -22.32 -3.90
C ILE A 860 21.18 -21.94 -5.18
N GLU A 861 22.15 -21.04 -5.13
CA GLU A 861 22.97 -20.63 -6.29
C GLU A 861 23.90 -21.74 -6.80
N LYS A 862 24.03 -22.87 -6.07
CA LYS A 862 24.70 -24.08 -6.54
C LYS A 862 23.83 -24.92 -7.48
N LEU A 863 22.51 -24.66 -7.55
CA LEU A 863 21.63 -25.35 -8.46
C LEU A 863 22.06 -25.11 -9.91
N GLN A 864 22.22 -26.18 -10.67
CA GLN A 864 22.50 -26.09 -12.10
C GLN A 864 21.22 -25.75 -12.86
N LEU A 865 21.21 -24.58 -13.47
CA LEU A 865 20.09 -24.16 -14.29
C LEU A 865 20.26 -24.68 -15.71
N PRO A 866 19.22 -25.31 -16.32
CA PRO A 866 19.24 -25.67 -17.71
C PRO A 866 19.38 -24.45 -18.63
N ALA A 867 19.83 -24.65 -19.86
CA ALA A 867 19.93 -23.57 -20.85
C ALA A 867 18.54 -22.94 -21.11
N GLY A 868 18.47 -21.61 -21.11
CA GLY A 868 17.22 -20.87 -21.29
C GLY A 868 16.45 -20.60 -20.00
N TYR A 869 16.97 -21.02 -18.84
CA TYR A 869 16.39 -20.72 -17.53
C TYR A 869 17.25 -19.71 -16.79
N SER A 870 16.58 -18.83 -16.03
CA SER A 870 17.24 -17.82 -15.21
C SER A 870 16.67 -17.84 -13.79
N MET A 871 17.47 -17.36 -12.85
CA MET A 871 17.11 -17.25 -11.44
C MET A 871 17.44 -15.85 -10.93
N SER A 872 16.54 -15.27 -10.17
CA SER A 872 16.73 -13.95 -9.57
C SER A 872 16.06 -13.85 -8.20
N TRP A 873 16.70 -13.11 -7.29
CA TRP A 873 16.11 -12.78 -6.00
C TRP A 873 15.22 -11.55 -6.13
N GLN A 874 14.02 -11.64 -5.61
CA GLN A 874 12.99 -10.59 -5.60
C GLN A 874 12.68 -10.16 -4.14
N GLY A 875 11.49 -9.64 -3.89
CA GLY A 875 11.04 -9.24 -2.56
C GLY A 875 11.76 -8.00 -2.03
N GLU A 876 12.12 -8.02 -0.75
CA GLU A 876 12.81 -6.92 -0.08
C GLU A 876 14.15 -6.56 -0.73
N LYS A 877 14.85 -7.58 -1.26
CA LYS A 877 16.13 -7.38 -1.93
C LYS A 877 16.05 -6.43 -3.12
N VAL A 878 15.06 -6.60 -3.99
CA VAL A 878 14.90 -5.73 -5.18
C VAL A 878 14.46 -4.33 -4.76
N ALA A 879 13.49 -4.22 -3.84
CA ALA A 879 13.02 -2.93 -3.34
C ALA A 879 14.17 -2.13 -2.70
N SER A 880 14.91 -2.74 -1.78
CA SER A 880 16.07 -2.11 -1.13
C SER A 880 17.17 -1.77 -2.12
N SER A 881 17.53 -2.69 -3.03
CA SER A 881 18.59 -2.45 -4.03
C SER A 881 18.21 -1.33 -5.00
N ARG A 882 16.94 -1.21 -5.40
CA ARG A 882 16.44 -0.14 -6.26
C ARG A 882 16.58 1.22 -5.58
N SER A 883 16.12 1.35 -4.33
CA SER A 883 16.21 2.59 -3.56
C SER A 883 17.68 2.99 -3.31
N MET A 884 18.54 2.03 -2.92
CA MET A 884 19.96 2.27 -2.75
C MET A 884 20.65 2.70 -4.04
N LYS A 885 20.32 2.08 -5.18
CA LYS A 885 20.87 2.45 -6.49
C LYS A 885 20.61 3.92 -6.81
N TYR A 886 19.38 4.40 -6.65
CA TYR A 886 19.05 5.80 -6.92
C TYR A 886 19.69 6.75 -5.92
N LEU A 887 19.71 6.39 -4.65
CA LEU A 887 20.35 7.17 -3.59
C LEU A 887 21.87 7.36 -3.90
N PHE A 888 22.57 6.26 -4.16
CA PHE A 888 24.01 6.30 -4.44
C PHE A 888 24.34 6.89 -5.81
N ALA A 889 23.46 6.81 -6.80
CA ALA A 889 23.65 7.48 -8.09
C ALA A 889 23.67 9.01 -7.95
N ASN A 890 22.90 9.56 -7.03
CA ASN A 890 22.81 11.01 -6.79
C ASN A 890 23.82 11.52 -5.75
N PHE A 891 24.44 10.62 -4.97
CA PHE A 891 25.38 10.97 -3.92
C PHE A 891 26.64 11.70 -4.43
N PRO A 892 27.30 11.31 -5.56
CA PRO A 892 28.45 12.03 -6.09
C PRO A 892 28.16 13.50 -6.40
N LEU A 893 26.97 13.81 -6.95
CA LEU A 893 26.58 15.20 -7.23
C LEU A 893 26.52 16.03 -5.95
N ALA A 894 25.90 15.50 -4.91
CA ALA A 894 25.83 16.16 -3.61
C ALA A 894 27.24 16.43 -3.03
N VAL A 895 28.12 15.43 -3.10
CA VAL A 895 29.51 15.57 -2.62
C VAL A 895 30.28 16.63 -3.44
N ILE A 896 30.15 16.65 -4.76
CA ILE A 896 30.76 17.66 -5.62
C ILE A 896 30.28 19.07 -5.24
N LEU A 897 28.97 19.25 -5.05
CA LEU A 897 28.42 20.54 -4.64
C LEU A 897 28.87 20.94 -3.22
N MET A 898 28.98 20.00 -2.28
CA MET A 898 29.53 20.26 -0.96
C MET A 898 31.00 20.71 -1.05
N ILE A 899 31.80 20.01 -1.85
CA ILE A 899 33.21 20.38 -2.09
C ILE A 899 33.31 21.77 -2.72
N ALA A 900 32.47 22.08 -3.70
CA ALA A 900 32.42 23.39 -4.34
C ALA A 900 32.15 24.51 -3.32
N ILE A 901 31.15 24.34 -2.45
CA ILE A 901 30.85 25.29 -1.37
C ILE A 901 32.04 25.45 -0.42
N LEU A 902 32.69 24.34 -0.02
CA LEU A 902 33.86 24.38 0.86
C LEU A 902 35.04 25.11 0.23
N ILE A 903 35.33 24.87 -1.05
CA ILE A 903 36.40 25.60 -1.79
C ILE A 903 36.06 27.08 -1.91
N MET A 904 34.80 27.42 -2.23
CA MET A 904 34.36 28.82 -2.29
C MET A 904 34.49 29.52 -0.93
N LEU A 905 34.24 28.82 0.15
CA LEU A 905 34.27 29.37 1.50
C LEU A 905 35.72 29.61 1.98
N PHE A 906 36.63 28.66 1.75
CA PHE A 906 37.99 28.73 2.28
C PHE A 906 39.04 29.22 1.28
N SER A 907 38.67 29.34 -0.01
CA SER A 907 39.61 29.68 -1.10
C SER A 907 40.89 28.82 -1.10
N ASP A 908 40.81 27.60 -0.62
CA ASP A 908 41.87 26.63 -0.46
C ASP A 908 41.31 25.21 -0.68
N VAL A 909 42.12 24.29 -1.17
CA VAL A 909 41.71 22.89 -1.39
C VAL A 909 42.06 22.00 -0.19
N ARG A 910 43.09 22.37 0.59
CA ARG A 910 43.60 21.57 1.71
C ARG A 910 42.62 21.54 2.88
N LYS A 911 41.98 22.65 3.22
CA LYS A 911 41.03 22.79 4.33
C LYS A 911 39.75 21.95 4.09
N PRO A 912 39.11 22.02 2.91
CA PRO A 912 38.01 21.10 2.55
C PRO A 912 38.38 19.64 2.68
N LEU A 913 39.57 19.23 2.20
CA LEU A 913 40.00 17.85 2.26
C LEU A 913 40.12 17.34 3.71
N ILE A 914 40.60 18.16 4.63
CA ILE A 914 40.68 17.82 6.07
C ILE A 914 39.29 17.58 6.63
N ILE A 915 38.31 18.44 6.31
CA ILE A 915 36.93 18.29 6.78
C ILE A 915 36.32 16.99 6.23
N LEU A 916 36.52 16.70 4.95
CA LEU A 916 36.02 15.48 4.32
C LEU A 916 36.66 14.20 4.87
N CYS A 917 37.95 14.25 5.25
CA CYS A 917 38.64 13.13 5.92
C CYS A 917 38.04 12.77 7.29
N CYS A 918 37.23 13.66 7.89
CA CYS A 918 36.52 13.37 9.14
C CYS A 918 35.19 12.62 8.92
N LEU A 919 34.63 12.63 7.68
CA LEU A 919 33.31 12.00 7.39
C LEU A 919 33.25 10.49 7.70
N PRO A 920 34.27 9.67 7.41
CA PRO A 920 34.23 8.24 7.75
C PRO A 920 34.05 7.98 9.26
N MET A 921 34.37 8.93 10.13
CA MET A 921 34.17 8.80 11.58
C MET A 921 32.68 8.81 11.97
N VAL A 922 31.81 9.36 11.14
CA VAL A 922 30.33 9.26 11.30
C VAL A 922 29.90 7.79 11.40
N PHE A 923 30.47 6.96 10.54
CA PHE A 923 30.17 5.53 10.50
C PHE A 923 30.51 4.81 11.81
N VAL A 924 31.60 5.23 12.47
CA VAL A 924 31.98 4.69 13.79
C VAL A 924 30.89 4.93 14.83
N GLY A 925 30.39 6.17 14.90
CA GLY A 925 29.30 6.52 15.82
C GLY A 925 28.01 5.76 15.52
N VAL A 926 27.62 5.69 14.26
CA VAL A 926 26.40 4.98 13.84
C VAL A 926 26.46 3.50 14.22
N VAL A 927 27.55 2.80 13.87
CA VAL A 927 27.67 1.35 14.11
C VAL A 927 27.72 1.04 15.61
N ILE A 928 28.52 1.79 16.37
CA ILE A 928 28.60 1.57 17.83
C ILE A 928 27.24 1.79 18.49
N THR A 929 26.52 2.85 18.15
CA THR A 929 25.23 3.15 18.74
C THR A 929 24.19 2.07 18.40
N LEU A 930 24.10 1.64 17.14
CA LEU A 930 23.17 0.59 16.71
C LEU A 930 23.48 -0.76 17.38
N LEU A 931 24.76 -1.11 17.55
CA LEU A 931 25.15 -2.33 18.26
C LEU A 931 24.80 -2.27 19.75
N LEU A 932 24.97 -1.11 20.40
CA LEU A 932 24.66 -0.94 21.82
C LEU A 932 23.16 -0.90 22.11
N THR A 933 22.36 -0.33 21.20
CA THR A 933 20.91 -0.20 21.37
C THR A 933 20.14 -1.39 20.81
N GLY A 934 20.76 -2.23 19.97
CA GLY A 934 20.08 -3.32 19.28
C GLY A 934 19.10 -2.85 18.19
N MET A 935 19.10 -1.56 17.83
CA MET A 935 18.19 -1.01 16.82
C MET A 935 18.59 -1.42 15.42
N THR A 936 17.59 -1.57 14.55
CA THR A 936 17.77 -1.99 13.16
C THR A 936 18.24 -0.84 12.28
N PHE A 937 19.25 -1.08 11.43
CA PHE A 937 19.66 -0.16 10.38
C PHE A 937 18.68 -0.20 9.21
N THR A 938 17.79 0.76 9.14
CA THR A 938 16.72 0.86 8.15
C THR A 938 17.00 1.95 7.13
N PHE A 939 16.16 2.06 6.08
CA PHE A 939 16.22 3.18 5.12
C PHE A 939 16.08 4.54 5.83
N VAL A 940 15.25 4.63 6.86
CA VAL A 940 15.09 5.86 7.67
C VAL A 940 16.35 6.15 8.49
N ALA A 941 17.06 5.13 8.97
CA ALA A 941 18.35 5.31 9.65
C ALA A 941 19.42 5.89 8.72
N ILE A 942 19.39 5.55 7.42
CA ILE A 942 20.29 6.16 6.40
C ILE A 942 20.01 7.66 6.29
N VAL A 943 18.73 8.07 6.31
CA VAL A 943 18.33 9.49 6.33
C VAL A 943 18.95 10.20 7.53
N GLY A 944 18.88 9.58 8.73
CA GLY A 944 19.53 10.09 9.94
C GLY A 944 21.05 10.19 9.80
N ALA A 945 21.70 9.20 9.19
CA ALA A 945 23.15 9.23 8.92
C ALA A 945 23.56 10.36 7.96
N LEU A 946 22.73 10.66 6.94
CA LEU A 946 22.95 11.80 6.05
C LEU A 946 22.86 13.14 6.80
N GLY A 947 21.90 13.26 7.73
CA GLY A 947 21.82 14.41 8.63
C GLY A 947 23.05 14.57 9.50
N LEU A 948 23.58 13.47 10.02
CA LEU A 948 24.80 13.47 10.82
C LEU A 948 26.03 13.88 10.00
N ILE A 949 26.12 13.47 8.72
CA ILE A 949 27.15 13.94 7.78
C ILE A 949 27.11 15.48 7.67
N GLY A 950 25.94 16.05 7.43
CA GLY A 950 25.76 17.49 7.35
C GLY A 950 26.19 18.21 8.63
N MET A 951 25.87 17.66 9.80
CA MET A 951 26.21 18.22 11.10
C MET A 951 27.73 18.16 11.37
N VAL A 952 28.40 17.05 11.04
CA VAL A 952 29.87 16.91 11.22
C VAL A 952 30.62 17.89 10.32
N VAL A 953 30.22 18.03 9.05
CA VAL A 953 30.83 19.01 8.13
C VAL A 953 30.58 20.43 8.64
N LYS A 954 29.39 20.76 9.12
CA LYS A 954 29.06 22.06 9.71
C LYS A 954 30.00 22.40 10.89
N ASN A 955 30.17 21.48 11.83
CA ASN A 955 31.10 21.65 12.96
C ASN A 955 32.55 21.77 12.49
N GLY A 956 32.95 21.00 11.48
CA GLY A 956 34.27 21.09 10.85
C GLY A 956 34.54 22.43 10.22
N ILE A 957 33.55 23.04 9.53
CA ILE A 957 33.63 24.38 8.94
C ILE A 957 33.88 25.43 10.02
N VAL A 958 33.05 25.44 11.06
CA VAL A 958 33.12 26.43 12.13
C VAL A 958 34.45 26.35 12.88
N LEU A 959 34.98 25.15 13.10
CA LEU A 959 36.29 24.96 13.73
C LEU A 959 37.42 25.35 12.78
N MET A 960 37.36 24.96 11.51
CA MET A 960 38.41 25.28 10.53
C MET A 960 38.48 26.77 10.22
N ASP A 961 37.32 27.47 10.21
CA ASP A 961 37.25 28.92 10.07
C ASP A 961 38.00 29.63 11.22
N GLU A 962 37.73 29.21 12.47
CA GLU A 962 38.42 29.75 13.64
C GLU A 962 39.92 29.51 13.63
N ILE A 963 40.34 28.27 13.26
CA ILE A 963 41.78 27.93 13.12
C ILE A 963 42.41 28.83 12.05
N SER A 964 41.74 29.07 10.94
CA SER A 964 42.24 29.92 9.87
C SER A 964 42.42 31.38 10.32
N LEU A 965 41.42 31.93 11.03
CA LEU A 965 41.48 33.27 11.58
C LEU A 965 42.65 33.46 12.52
N GLN A 966 42.96 32.49 13.37
CA GLN A 966 44.10 32.56 14.30
C GLN A 966 45.43 32.40 13.60
N LEU A 967 45.56 31.53 12.61
CA LEU A 967 46.76 31.39 11.80
C LEU A 967 47.03 32.66 10.99
N ASP A 968 45.99 33.28 10.42
CA ASP A 968 46.11 34.56 9.69
C ASP A 968 46.49 35.72 10.62
N ALA A 969 46.14 35.64 11.90
CA ALA A 969 46.55 36.54 12.96
C ALA A 969 48.02 36.32 13.45
N GLY A 970 48.71 35.33 12.89
CA GLY A 970 50.12 35.03 13.21
C GLY A 970 50.32 34.19 14.49
N VAL A 971 49.32 33.53 15.01
CA VAL A 971 49.43 32.62 16.16
C VAL A 971 50.18 31.34 15.76
N GLU A 972 51.05 30.84 16.63
CA GLU A 972 51.77 29.57 16.39
C GLU A 972 50.79 28.43 16.09
N PRO A 973 51.03 27.59 15.06
CA PRO A 973 50.11 26.56 14.61
C PRO A 973 49.55 25.64 15.71
N VAL A 974 50.39 25.17 16.64
CA VAL A 974 49.96 24.31 17.74
C VAL A 974 49.05 25.05 18.72
N GLN A 975 49.40 26.30 19.02
CA GLN A 975 48.62 27.15 19.91
C GLN A 975 47.28 27.54 19.24
N ALA A 976 47.31 27.86 17.93
CA ALA A 976 46.11 28.14 17.17
C ALA A 976 45.12 26.95 17.18
N LEU A 977 45.61 25.73 16.98
CA LEU A 977 44.76 24.51 17.01
C LEU A 977 44.16 24.30 18.41
N VAL A 978 44.94 24.42 19.46
CA VAL A 978 44.46 24.23 20.83
C VAL A 978 43.47 25.32 21.24
N HIS A 979 43.79 26.56 20.95
CA HIS A 979 42.98 27.71 21.32
C HIS A 979 41.64 27.74 20.54
N SER A 980 41.67 27.51 19.23
CA SER A 980 40.45 27.40 18.43
C SER A 980 39.55 26.25 18.88
N SER A 981 40.12 25.10 19.21
CA SER A 981 39.35 23.97 19.76
C SER A 981 38.76 24.27 21.14
N GLN A 982 39.44 25.06 21.98
CA GLN A 982 38.92 25.49 23.28
C GLN A 982 37.79 26.51 23.09
N SER A 983 37.92 27.47 22.19
CA SER A 983 36.90 28.52 21.95
C SER A 983 35.63 27.90 21.37
N ARG A 984 35.74 26.86 20.56
CA ARG A 984 34.60 26.18 19.91
C ARG A 984 34.06 24.97 20.70
N LEU A 985 34.74 24.55 21.79
CA LEU A 985 34.27 23.42 22.62
C LEU A 985 32.84 23.64 23.11
N ARG A 986 32.53 24.80 23.65
CA ARG A 986 31.25 25.10 24.24
C ARG A 986 30.12 25.09 23.19
N PRO A 987 30.17 25.82 22.07
CA PRO A 987 29.16 25.72 21.01
C PRO A 987 28.96 24.28 20.52
N VAL A 988 30.04 23.56 20.17
CA VAL A 988 29.98 22.20 19.61
C VAL A 988 29.37 21.20 20.62
N MET A 989 29.79 21.26 21.89
CA MET A 989 29.22 20.41 22.95
C MET A 989 27.75 20.69 23.16
N MET A 990 27.33 21.95 23.07
CA MET A 990 25.91 22.32 23.24
C MET A 990 25.06 21.80 22.10
N VAL A 991 25.52 21.95 20.86
CA VAL A 991 24.85 21.39 19.69
C VAL A 991 24.71 19.87 19.82
N SER A 992 25.72 19.20 20.33
CA SER A 992 25.69 17.73 20.50
C SER A 992 24.79 17.26 21.65
N LEU A 993 24.57 18.13 22.67
CA LEU A 993 23.72 17.82 23.82
C LEU A 993 22.25 18.22 23.64
N THR A 994 21.99 19.26 22.81
CA THR A 994 20.65 19.70 22.45
C THR A 994 20.08 18.93 21.27
#